data_bcd558d397f82f75ed7986315bb658e0
#
_entry.id   bcd558d397f82f75ed7986315bb658e0
#
_cell.length_a   1.000
_cell.length_b   1.000
_cell.length_c   1.000
_cell.angle_alpha   90.00
_cell.angle_beta   90.00
_cell.angle_gamma   90.00
#
_symmetry.space_group_name_H-M   'P 1'
#
loop_
_entity.id
_entity.type
_entity.pdbx_description
1 polymer ?
#
loop_
_entity_poly.entity_id
_entity_poly.type
_entity_poly.pdbx_seq_one_letter_code
_entity_poly.pdbx_strand_id
1 'polypeptide(L)'
;LAVLQAYVAQCDDPRIRLLSQSNAGSHATLNRGLEMARTPYLAILNSDDRYAPNRLQRLVEIAAAAEGDVFITTGVRLIDENGEPLPQEHWWNLMYKDILEHWTTVCSSAQHPAVDALLWGNFTVSTSNFFLSRTLWQRVGEFRHLRYVPDWDYALRAAGTQPDAFHFLADEALWDYRLHGRNTILGGALRNHAEAYRILRGFQKKWASQGRPIPPAAIDRLHYLARFIRHEHARQQLERQKTGWVEQVHALRSALDGAQSHGAHLTEQTAQSQAQAVRWQEQAAQWQEKAQQIQAQVQQLQEQAVQSQAQAHAWQSIAEKIQASRSWRLTSPLRALGGRLRALRNKPRALVRKMAASNPLAPASGATSAYSQWLQSEAVLLQDLHQQAPQCIASLARQPLISIIMPVHDTPSAFLHAAIESVRAQWYGQWELCICNDASGRADTLAYLQTLHDSSDPRIKITHRSTSGHIVHATNDALALAQGEYVVFLDHDDELAPQALLRLVRAINTPSDPDCIYSDEDKLDEQGQRCLPLFKPDWSPVLEWSQNYVGHIMCVRRALLQTVGGFLEGSQGSQDHDLVLRLALQGARFAHIPEVLYHWRMHAASTASSPESKPYAHEAGKQAVARHLSARYAAQFDRVDDSDYTFVYQPRFRIPADTLASIIIPTKDKADLLEACIQSIHRHTTGMPYEILVLDNGSTEPATHACFERLTQDARVRVLPAHIPFNWSRLNNIGRSQARGQVLVFLNNDTEVITPDWLQRLTEYALLPDVATVGPLLLYPDHTIQHAGVVVGMGGWADHVFKSEPLQHYPTPFISSAVPRNVLAN
;
A
#
# COMPACT_ATOMS: atom_id res chain seq x y z
N LEU A 1 21.99 24.56 32.33
CA LEU A 1 21.61 25.40 33.46
C LEU A 1 22.70 26.42 33.75
N ALA A 2 23.99 26.02 33.91
CA ALA A 2 25.11 26.91 34.19
C ALA A 2 25.24 28.08 33.20
N VAL A 3 25.07 27.83 31.91
CA VAL A 3 25.10 28.87 30.87
C VAL A 3 23.96 29.89 31.04
N LEU A 4 22.75 29.42 31.34
CA LEU A 4 21.60 30.31 31.58
C LEU A 4 21.77 31.12 32.85
N GLN A 5 22.33 30.51 33.91
CA GLN A 5 22.63 31.19 35.17
C GLN A 5 23.68 32.29 34.98
N ALA A 6 24.74 31.99 34.22
CA ALA A 6 25.77 32.96 33.86
C ALA A 6 25.21 34.13 33.03
N TYR A 7 24.38 33.80 32.04
CA TYR A 7 23.74 34.83 31.17
C TYR A 7 22.82 35.76 31.96
N VAL A 8 21.95 35.22 32.81
CA VAL A 8 21.03 36.03 33.62
C VAL A 8 21.81 36.91 34.61
N ALA A 9 22.88 36.38 35.19
CA ALA A 9 23.76 37.15 36.07
C ALA A 9 24.50 38.30 35.36
N GLN A 10 24.81 38.14 34.05
CA GLN A 10 25.48 39.17 33.25
C GLN A 10 24.52 40.23 32.68
N CYS A 11 23.27 39.85 32.36
CA CYS A 11 22.32 40.73 31.72
C CYS A 11 21.72 41.80 32.62
N ASP A 12 21.63 41.55 33.94
CA ASP A 12 21.01 42.39 34.98
C ASP A 12 19.63 42.99 34.57
N ASP A 13 18.84 42.20 33.79
CA ASP A 13 17.55 42.62 33.28
C ASP A 13 16.44 42.09 34.21
N PRO A 14 15.69 42.96 34.93
CA PRO A 14 14.65 42.55 35.86
C PRO A 14 13.46 41.86 35.20
N ARG A 15 13.35 41.96 33.88
CA ARG A 15 12.34 41.23 33.07
C ARG A 15 12.66 39.78 32.92
N ILE A 16 13.94 39.33 33.09
CA ILE A 16 14.38 37.95 32.94
C ILE A 16 14.37 37.27 34.33
N ARG A 17 13.57 36.20 34.43
CA ARG A 17 13.48 35.37 35.64
C ARG A 17 13.86 33.94 35.32
N LEU A 18 14.87 33.40 35.92
CA LEU A 18 15.30 32.02 35.81
C LEU A 18 14.72 31.15 36.93
N LEU A 19 14.03 30.09 36.54
CA LEU A 19 13.49 29.09 37.45
C LEU A 19 14.12 27.74 37.14
N SER A 20 14.49 27.03 38.16
CA SER A 20 14.97 25.67 38.10
C SER A 20 13.98 24.73 38.81
N GLN A 21 13.78 23.55 38.24
CA GLN A 21 12.99 22.48 38.85
C GLN A 21 13.58 21.12 38.50
N SER A 22 13.18 20.09 39.22
CA SER A 22 13.41 18.71 38.82
C SER A 22 12.70 18.42 37.49
N ASN A 23 13.27 17.52 36.67
CA ASN A 23 12.67 17.18 35.37
C ASN A 23 11.31 16.48 35.56
N ALA A 24 10.25 17.20 35.28
CA ALA A 24 8.86 16.72 35.31
C ALA A 24 8.19 16.70 33.91
N GLY A 25 8.99 16.86 32.84
CA GLY A 25 8.55 16.94 31.46
C GLY A 25 8.25 18.37 30.99
N SER A 26 8.16 18.53 29.65
CA SER A 26 7.95 19.84 29.03
C SER A 26 6.64 20.50 29.45
N HIS A 27 5.55 19.73 29.54
CA HIS A 27 4.24 20.21 29.97
C HIS A 27 4.26 20.86 31.34
N ALA A 28 4.94 20.24 32.32
CA ALA A 28 5.05 20.80 33.68
C ALA A 28 5.87 22.11 33.72
N THR A 29 6.92 22.17 32.89
CA THR A 29 7.74 23.38 32.75
C THR A 29 6.96 24.52 32.09
N LEU A 30 6.20 24.23 31.02
CA LEU A 30 5.34 25.20 30.35
C LEU A 30 4.25 25.72 31.30
N ASN A 31 3.52 24.84 31.98
CA ASN A 31 2.47 25.21 32.91
C ASN A 31 2.98 26.15 33.99
N ARG A 32 4.09 25.79 34.62
CA ARG A 32 4.72 26.63 35.68
C ARG A 32 5.15 28.00 35.15
N GLY A 33 5.72 28.05 33.93
CA GLY A 33 6.10 29.32 33.31
C GLY A 33 4.89 30.21 33.02
N LEU A 34 3.81 29.64 32.52
CA LEU A 34 2.56 30.35 32.18
C LEU A 34 1.84 30.86 33.45
N GLU A 35 1.80 30.08 34.53
CA GLU A 35 1.25 30.50 35.81
C GLU A 35 1.96 31.74 36.37
N MET A 36 3.30 31.78 36.25
CA MET A 36 4.09 32.88 36.75
C MET A 36 4.07 34.15 35.91
N ALA A 37 3.74 34.02 34.64
CA ALA A 37 3.60 35.17 33.73
C ALA A 37 2.45 36.05 34.22
N ARG A 38 2.64 37.38 34.18
CA ARG A 38 1.67 38.38 34.70
C ARG A 38 1.08 39.29 33.59
N THR A 39 1.55 39.12 32.36
CA THR A 39 1.15 39.91 31.20
C THR A 39 -0.20 39.48 30.68
N PRO A 40 -0.98 40.36 30.01
CA PRO A 40 -2.23 39.99 29.39
C PRO A 40 -2.08 39.01 28.23
N TYR A 41 -0.92 38.99 27.57
CA TYR A 41 -0.57 38.06 26.51
C TYR A 41 0.59 37.16 26.93
N LEU A 42 0.57 35.93 26.45
CA LEU A 42 1.53 34.88 26.72
C LEU A 42 2.17 34.43 25.41
N ALA A 43 3.49 34.37 25.35
CA ALA A 43 4.26 33.84 24.24
C ALA A 43 5.19 32.73 24.77
N ILE A 44 5.31 31.64 23.99
CA ILE A 44 6.15 30.51 24.36
C ILE A 44 7.29 30.40 23.35
N LEU A 45 8.52 30.22 23.82
CA LEU A 45 9.69 29.98 23.00
C LEU A 45 10.49 28.82 23.59
N ASN A 46 10.70 27.75 22.84
CA ASN A 46 11.59 26.66 23.21
C ASN A 46 13.06 27.10 23.08
N SER A 47 13.93 26.43 23.80
CA SER A 47 15.35 26.82 23.94
C SER A 47 16.19 26.64 22.66
N ASP A 48 15.66 25.93 21.67
CA ASP A 48 16.30 25.59 20.39
C ASP A 48 15.77 26.42 19.22
N ASP A 49 14.67 27.14 19.42
CA ASP A 49 14.02 27.97 18.39
C ASP A 49 14.42 29.45 18.48
N ARG A 50 14.06 30.24 17.48
CA ARG A 50 14.40 31.66 17.40
C ARG A 50 13.21 32.50 16.89
N TYR A 51 12.92 33.61 17.57
CA TYR A 51 11.95 34.58 17.08
C TYR A 51 12.57 35.57 16.09
N ALA A 52 11.78 35.97 15.09
CA ALA A 52 12.10 37.15 14.29
C ALA A 52 12.04 38.42 15.15
N PRO A 53 12.89 39.44 14.91
CA PRO A 53 12.97 40.64 15.78
C PRO A 53 11.65 41.41 15.92
N ASN A 54 10.81 41.40 14.91
CA ASN A 54 9.53 42.10 14.88
C ASN A 54 8.34 41.25 15.36
N ARG A 55 8.56 39.95 15.70
CA ARG A 55 7.47 39.03 16.01
C ARG A 55 6.53 39.53 17.11
N LEU A 56 7.07 39.81 18.28
CA LEU A 56 6.23 40.20 19.42
C LEU A 56 5.46 41.48 19.15
N GLN A 57 6.07 42.49 18.51
CA GLN A 57 5.40 43.72 18.12
C GLN A 57 4.22 43.43 17.20
N ARG A 58 4.46 42.66 16.15
CA ARG A 58 3.44 42.29 15.18
C ARG A 58 2.25 41.54 15.78
N LEU A 59 2.52 40.58 16.68
CA LEU A 59 1.48 39.80 17.35
C LEU A 59 0.67 40.63 18.35
N VAL A 60 1.30 41.58 19.05
CA VAL A 60 0.60 42.51 19.93
C VAL A 60 -0.28 43.49 19.14
N GLU A 61 0.17 43.98 17.99
CA GLU A 61 -0.65 44.84 17.09
C GLU A 61 -1.93 44.10 16.68
N ILE A 62 -1.83 42.83 16.27
CA ILE A 62 -2.98 42.01 15.87
C ILE A 62 -3.90 41.75 17.07
N ALA A 63 -3.32 41.39 18.21
CA ALA A 63 -4.09 41.15 19.41
C ALA A 63 -4.82 42.38 19.95
N ALA A 64 -4.23 43.57 19.79
CA ALA A 64 -4.85 44.83 20.16
C ALA A 64 -5.99 45.25 19.23
N ALA A 65 -5.97 44.79 17.98
CA ALA A 65 -7.03 45.07 17.01
C ALA A 65 -8.19 44.03 17.11
N ALA A 66 -7.98 42.89 17.76
CA ALA A 66 -8.97 41.85 17.93
C ALA A 66 -9.97 42.19 19.06
N GLU A 67 -11.24 41.90 18.82
CA GLU A 67 -12.28 42.00 19.86
C GLU A 67 -12.33 40.69 20.69
N GLY A 68 -11.71 40.68 21.85
CA GLY A 68 -11.75 39.53 22.77
C GLY A 68 -10.46 38.75 22.87
N ASP A 69 -10.60 37.42 23.13
CA ASP A 69 -9.41 36.55 23.29
C ASP A 69 -8.77 36.21 21.94
N VAL A 70 -7.47 36.03 21.98
CA VAL A 70 -6.68 35.65 20.80
C VAL A 70 -5.81 34.41 21.08
N PHE A 71 -5.66 33.58 20.05
CA PHE A 71 -4.64 32.55 19.89
C PHE A 71 -4.01 32.72 18.51
N ILE A 72 -2.82 33.28 18.45
CA ILE A 72 -2.17 33.64 17.20
C ILE A 72 -0.99 32.71 16.96
N THR A 73 -0.95 32.16 15.76
CA THR A 73 0.17 31.39 15.21
C THR A 73 0.61 31.96 13.87
N THR A 74 1.83 31.71 13.46
CA THR A 74 2.38 32.26 12.22
C THR A 74 2.98 31.16 11.37
N GLY A 75 3.29 31.45 10.13
CA GLY A 75 4.17 30.62 9.32
C GLY A 75 5.51 30.39 10.00
N VAL A 76 6.22 29.38 9.59
CA VAL A 76 7.52 28.97 10.15
C VAL A 76 8.59 28.95 9.08
N ARG A 77 9.80 29.35 9.44
CA ARG A 77 11.00 29.10 8.64
C ARG A 77 11.81 27.98 9.30
N LEU A 78 12.13 26.96 8.53
CA LEU A 78 12.89 25.81 9.00
C LEU A 78 14.39 26.08 8.86
N ILE A 79 15.13 25.86 9.92
CA ILE A 79 16.59 26.02 9.95
C ILE A 79 17.28 24.75 10.42
N ASP A 80 18.52 24.55 9.98
CA ASP A 80 19.39 23.47 10.44
C ASP A 80 19.98 23.75 11.84
N GLU A 81 20.83 22.84 12.32
CA GLU A 81 21.51 22.99 13.63
C GLU A 81 22.46 24.19 13.69
N ASN A 82 22.94 24.70 12.56
CA ASN A 82 23.80 25.87 12.44
C ASN A 82 23.01 27.18 12.34
N GLY A 83 21.70 27.11 12.10
CA GLY A 83 20.82 28.25 11.93
C GLY A 83 20.62 28.68 10.49
N GLU A 84 21.06 27.89 9.52
CA GLU A 84 20.86 28.14 8.08
C GLU A 84 19.51 27.60 7.62
N PRO A 85 18.82 28.31 6.72
CA PRO A 85 17.54 27.87 6.18
C PRO A 85 17.66 26.51 5.46
N LEU A 86 16.72 25.60 5.70
CA LEU A 86 16.67 24.34 4.98
C LEU A 86 16.24 24.54 3.52
N PRO A 87 16.79 23.75 2.57
CA PRO A 87 16.38 23.77 1.17
C PRO A 87 14.86 23.57 1.02
N GLN A 88 14.25 24.20 0.00
CA GLN A 88 12.82 24.07 -0.25
C GLN A 88 12.39 22.61 -0.52
N GLU A 89 13.28 21.81 -1.13
CA GLU A 89 13.09 20.40 -1.44
C GLU A 89 13.25 19.49 -0.22
N HIS A 90 13.61 20.03 0.93
CA HIS A 90 13.72 19.23 2.15
C HIS A 90 12.33 18.66 2.52
N TRP A 91 12.27 17.36 2.86
CA TRP A 91 11.01 16.65 3.12
C TRP A 91 10.09 17.35 4.13
N TRP A 92 10.65 18.05 5.11
CA TRP A 92 9.91 18.81 6.11
C TRP A 92 9.21 20.03 5.47
N ASN A 93 9.91 20.76 4.60
CA ASN A 93 9.32 21.89 3.87
C ASN A 93 8.19 21.43 2.96
N LEU A 94 8.35 20.29 2.28
CA LEU A 94 7.31 19.71 1.45
C LEU A 94 6.09 19.30 2.28
N MET A 95 6.30 18.63 3.41
CA MET A 95 5.21 18.27 4.33
C MET A 95 4.48 19.50 4.89
N TYR A 96 5.23 20.56 5.24
CA TYR A 96 4.64 21.79 5.75
C TYR A 96 3.84 22.53 4.67
N LYS A 97 4.30 22.51 3.43
CA LYS A 97 3.56 23.04 2.27
C LYS A 97 2.20 22.35 2.11
N ASP A 98 2.14 21.03 2.20
CA ASP A 98 0.87 20.28 2.14
C ASP A 98 -0.09 20.72 3.26
N ILE A 99 0.43 21.00 4.46
CA ILE A 99 -0.35 21.50 5.59
C ILE A 99 -0.91 22.90 5.29
N LEU A 100 -0.12 23.78 4.68
CA LEU A 100 -0.56 25.13 4.29
C LEU A 100 -1.59 25.12 3.17
N GLU A 101 -1.42 24.27 2.17
CA GLU A 101 -2.39 24.08 1.08
C GLU A 101 -3.73 23.57 1.63
N HIS A 102 -3.68 22.63 2.58
CA HIS A 102 -4.90 22.18 3.25
C HIS A 102 -5.57 23.31 4.06
N TRP A 103 -4.80 24.12 4.81
CA TRP A 103 -5.31 25.28 5.52
C TRP A 103 -6.03 26.24 4.57
N THR A 104 -5.43 26.59 3.44
CA THR A 104 -6.01 27.49 2.43
C THR A 104 -7.34 26.95 1.90
N THR A 105 -7.40 25.64 1.66
CA THR A 105 -8.62 24.95 1.21
C THR A 105 -9.74 25.00 2.25
N VAL A 106 -9.40 24.78 3.52
CA VAL A 106 -10.36 24.77 4.63
C VAL A 106 -10.88 26.18 4.93
N CYS A 107 -10.01 27.20 4.87
CA CYS A 107 -10.42 28.60 5.11
C CYS A 107 -11.52 29.10 4.18
N SER A 108 -11.59 28.55 2.96
CA SER A 108 -12.58 28.95 1.96
C SER A 108 -13.97 28.30 2.14
N SER A 109 -14.07 27.23 2.93
CA SER A 109 -15.27 26.36 2.97
C SER A 109 -15.76 25.97 4.35
N ALA A 110 -14.94 26.04 5.39
CA ALA A 110 -15.25 25.55 6.71
C ALA A 110 -15.87 26.60 7.64
N GLN A 111 -16.83 26.19 8.47
CA GLN A 111 -17.40 27.03 9.51
C GLN A 111 -16.41 27.37 10.63
N HIS A 112 -15.49 26.42 10.93
CA HIS A 112 -14.47 26.56 11.96
C HIS A 112 -13.10 26.15 11.41
N PRO A 113 -12.47 26.97 10.54
CA PRO A 113 -11.28 26.61 9.80
C PRO A 113 -10.12 26.07 10.66
N ALA A 114 -9.87 26.71 11.81
CA ALA A 114 -8.78 26.29 12.70
C ALA A 114 -9.01 24.88 13.29
N VAL A 115 -10.24 24.54 13.66
CA VAL A 115 -10.58 23.21 14.18
C VAL A 115 -10.44 22.17 13.08
N ASP A 116 -10.99 22.46 11.90
CA ASP A 116 -11.00 21.53 10.79
C ASP A 116 -9.58 21.24 10.29
N ALA A 117 -8.73 22.28 10.20
CA ALA A 117 -7.34 22.13 9.84
C ALA A 117 -6.53 21.35 10.91
N LEU A 118 -6.73 21.66 12.20
CA LEU A 118 -6.07 20.94 13.30
C LEU A 118 -6.52 19.49 13.43
N LEU A 119 -7.72 19.16 13.03
CA LEU A 119 -8.19 17.78 12.96
C LEU A 119 -7.49 16.97 11.87
N TRP A 120 -7.00 17.61 10.84
CA TRP A 120 -6.23 17.00 9.76
C TRP A 120 -4.73 16.97 10.05
N GLY A 121 -4.13 18.08 10.53
CA GLY A 121 -2.71 18.19 10.77
C GLY A 121 -2.33 19.30 11.75
N ASN A 122 -1.17 19.20 12.35
CA ASN A 122 -0.64 20.21 13.27
C ASN A 122 0.08 21.33 12.50
N PHE A 123 -0.65 22.31 12.00
CA PHE A 123 -0.06 23.46 11.33
C PHE A 123 0.65 24.45 12.29
N THR A 124 0.46 24.31 13.59
CA THR A 124 1.16 25.12 14.58
C THR A 124 2.62 24.73 14.77
N VAL A 125 2.97 23.50 14.35
CA VAL A 125 4.31 22.90 14.35
C VAL A 125 4.91 22.69 15.72
N SER A 126 4.90 23.72 16.59
CA SER A 126 5.54 23.68 17.92
C SER A 126 4.88 24.70 18.86
N THR A 127 5.04 24.49 20.18
CA THR A 127 4.64 25.47 21.18
C THR A 127 5.34 26.81 21.03
N SER A 128 6.50 26.88 20.40
CA SER A 128 7.19 28.16 20.10
C SER A 128 6.39 29.08 19.19
N ASN A 129 5.41 28.55 18.50
CA ASN A 129 4.52 29.33 17.66
C ASN A 129 3.33 29.97 18.41
N PHE A 130 3.16 29.68 19.69
CA PHE A 130 1.99 30.11 20.45
C PHE A 130 2.14 31.51 21.00
N PHE A 131 1.15 32.36 20.64
CA PHE A 131 0.89 33.64 21.27
C PHE A 131 -0.60 33.70 21.60
N LEU A 132 -0.96 33.87 22.87
CA LEU A 132 -2.37 33.81 23.28
C LEU A 132 -2.67 34.76 24.43
N SER A 133 -3.94 35.16 24.58
CA SER A 133 -4.41 35.88 25.73
C SER A 133 -4.38 35.03 26.98
N ARG A 134 -4.06 35.64 28.13
CA ARG A 134 -4.07 34.94 29.41
C ARG A 134 -5.47 34.41 29.77
N THR A 135 -6.49 35.16 29.44
CA THR A 135 -7.89 34.78 29.67
C THR A 135 -8.28 33.51 28.87
N LEU A 136 -7.79 33.39 27.64
CA LEU A 136 -7.98 32.15 26.90
C LEU A 136 -7.22 30.97 27.56
N TRP A 137 -5.96 31.16 27.97
CA TRP A 137 -5.20 30.14 28.68
C TRP A 137 -5.93 29.64 29.94
N GLN A 138 -6.49 30.57 30.73
CA GLN A 138 -7.25 30.20 31.94
C GLN A 138 -8.51 29.36 31.62
N ARG A 139 -9.15 29.61 30.48
CA ARG A 139 -10.33 28.84 30.03
C ARG A 139 -9.97 27.47 29.44
N VAL A 140 -8.89 27.39 28.67
CA VAL A 140 -8.40 26.14 28.05
C VAL A 140 -7.78 25.23 29.09
N GLY A 141 -7.14 25.81 30.12
CA GLY A 141 -6.42 25.12 31.18
C GLY A 141 -5.00 24.75 30.78
N GLU A 142 -4.38 23.91 31.60
CA GLU A 142 -2.99 23.52 31.49
C GLU A 142 -2.66 22.63 30.28
N PHE A 143 -1.36 22.60 29.89
CA PHE A 143 -0.82 21.58 29.01
C PHE A 143 -0.90 20.22 29.69
N ARG A 144 -1.39 19.21 28.99
CA ARG A 144 -1.54 17.85 29.48
C ARG A 144 -0.21 17.10 29.45
N HIS A 145 -0.11 16.06 30.25
CA HIS A 145 1.05 15.17 30.28
C HIS A 145 1.14 14.34 28.97
N LEU A 146 1.67 14.96 27.92
CA LEU A 146 1.95 14.37 26.60
C LEU A 146 3.43 14.59 26.29
N ARG A 147 4.06 13.62 25.64
CA ARG A 147 5.48 13.68 25.34
C ARG A 147 5.75 14.19 23.93
N TYR A 148 4.89 13.84 22.97
CA TYR A 148 5.16 14.04 21.54
C TYR A 148 4.29 15.11 20.89
N VAL A 149 3.06 15.32 21.34
CA VAL A 149 2.09 16.22 20.70
C VAL A 149 1.38 17.17 21.71
N PRO A 150 2.08 17.75 22.70
CA PRO A 150 1.46 18.66 23.66
C PRO A 150 0.98 19.97 23.02
N ASP A 151 1.67 20.43 21.99
CA ASP A 151 1.33 21.56 21.14
C ASP A 151 0.02 21.31 20.36
N TRP A 152 -0.09 20.19 19.70
CA TRP A 152 -1.28 19.84 18.95
C TRP A 152 -2.52 19.67 19.84
N ASP A 153 -2.39 18.98 20.99
CA ASP A 153 -3.48 18.86 21.97
C ASP A 153 -3.94 20.23 22.48
N TYR A 154 -2.97 21.09 22.79
CA TYR A 154 -3.30 22.41 23.30
C TYR A 154 -4.00 23.29 22.27
N ALA A 155 -3.47 23.32 21.04
CA ALA A 155 -4.07 24.09 19.94
C ALA A 155 -5.50 23.62 19.60
N LEU A 156 -5.74 22.29 19.57
CA LEU A 156 -7.08 21.71 19.39
C LEU A 156 -8.04 22.11 20.50
N ARG A 157 -7.61 22.07 21.75
CA ARG A 157 -8.46 22.50 22.88
C ARG A 157 -8.75 23.99 22.85
N ALA A 158 -7.78 24.81 22.50
CA ALA A 158 -7.93 26.25 22.36
C ALA A 158 -8.92 26.59 21.24
N ALA A 159 -8.72 26.05 20.03
CA ALA A 159 -9.62 26.24 18.90
C ALA A 159 -11.04 25.67 19.18
N GLY A 160 -11.15 24.56 19.90
CA GLY A 160 -12.44 23.97 20.27
C GLY A 160 -13.17 24.73 21.39
N THR A 161 -12.44 25.47 22.24
CA THR A 161 -13.01 26.27 23.33
C THR A 161 -13.54 27.62 22.80
N GLN A 162 -12.78 28.25 21.90
CA GLN A 162 -13.13 29.51 21.27
C GLN A 162 -12.58 29.58 19.85
N PRO A 163 -13.31 29.04 18.86
CA PRO A 163 -12.86 28.99 17.49
C PRO A 163 -12.49 30.35 16.89
N ASP A 164 -13.25 31.37 17.20
CA ASP A 164 -13.07 32.73 16.69
C ASP A 164 -11.84 33.46 17.25
N ALA A 165 -11.25 32.95 18.33
CA ALA A 165 -10.01 33.49 18.88
C ALA A 165 -8.76 33.06 18.09
N PHE A 166 -8.87 32.07 17.19
CA PHE A 166 -7.74 31.46 16.51
C PHE A 166 -7.39 32.21 15.22
N HIS A 167 -6.17 32.77 15.16
CA HIS A 167 -5.64 33.49 13.99
C HIS A 167 -4.37 32.78 13.50
N PHE A 168 -4.31 32.39 12.26
CA PHE A 168 -3.11 31.83 11.64
C PHE A 168 -2.64 32.73 10.50
N LEU A 169 -1.46 33.33 10.68
CA LEU A 169 -0.79 34.18 9.69
C LEU A 169 0.13 33.31 8.83
N ALA A 170 -0.45 32.56 7.93
CA ALA A 170 0.27 31.56 7.14
C ALA A 170 1.44 32.15 6.32
N ASP A 171 1.25 33.35 5.79
CA ASP A 171 2.22 34.05 4.92
C ASP A 171 3.30 34.83 5.70
N GLU A 172 3.18 34.95 7.03
CA GLU A 172 4.13 35.63 7.89
C GLU A 172 5.00 34.61 8.66
N ALA A 173 6.19 34.27 8.18
CA ALA A 173 7.15 33.43 8.89
C ALA A 173 7.93 34.26 9.93
N LEU A 174 7.37 34.37 11.13
CA LEU A 174 7.91 35.23 12.19
C LEU A 174 8.74 34.46 13.23
N TRP A 175 9.11 33.21 12.99
CA TRP A 175 9.97 32.41 13.86
C TRP A 175 10.68 31.30 13.07
N ASP A 176 11.81 30.85 13.62
CA ASP A 176 12.63 29.80 13.06
C ASP A 176 12.50 28.54 13.91
N TYR A 177 12.12 27.42 13.32
CA TYR A 177 12.11 26.10 13.93
C TYR A 177 13.39 25.35 13.58
N ARG A 178 14.16 24.95 14.61
CA ARG A 178 15.45 24.29 14.42
C ARG A 178 15.30 22.78 14.34
N LEU A 179 15.77 22.19 13.24
CA LEU A 179 15.88 20.76 13.07
C LEU A 179 17.28 20.26 13.45
N HIS A 180 17.34 19.31 14.37
CA HIS A 180 18.56 18.62 14.79
C HIS A 180 18.24 17.16 15.16
N GLY A 181 19.25 16.28 15.19
CA GLY A 181 19.07 14.83 15.39
C GLY A 181 18.43 14.41 16.72
N ARG A 182 18.19 15.33 17.65
CA ARG A 182 17.54 15.08 18.95
C ARG A 182 16.09 15.56 19.02
N ASN A 183 15.53 16.09 17.92
CA ASN A 183 14.12 16.47 17.91
C ASN A 183 13.24 15.28 18.24
N THR A 184 12.27 15.45 19.12
CA THR A 184 11.34 14.39 19.59
C THR A 184 10.55 13.76 18.44
N ILE A 185 10.33 14.49 17.36
CA ILE A 185 9.62 14.02 16.16
C ILE A 185 10.38 12.88 15.46
N LEU A 186 11.72 12.87 15.47
CA LEU A 186 12.55 11.88 14.78
C LEU A 186 12.73 10.57 15.58
N GLY A 187 12.59 10.58 16.89
CA GLY A 187 12.95 9.49 17.79
C GLY A 187 11.82 8.57 18.26
N GLY A 188 10.59 8.71 17.80
CA GLY A 188 9.48 7.96 18.39
C GLY A 188 8.21 7.90 17.56
N ALA A 189 8.33 7.63 16.25
CA ALA A 189 7.22 7.68 15.32
C ALA A 189 5.95 6.94 15.79
N LEU A 190 6.08 5.71 16.31
CA LEU A 190 4.95 4.95 16.83
C LEU A 190 4.25 5.63 18.01
N ARG A 191 5.02 6.13 18.97
CA ARG A 191 4.47 6.78 20.17
C ARG A 191 3.85 8.13 19.84
N ASN A 192 4.47 8.89 18.94
CA ASN A 192 3.94 10.13 18.39
C ASN A 192 2.57 9.90 17.74
N HIS A 193 2.47 8.95 16.82
CA HIS A 193 1.21 8.62 16.14
C HIS A 193 0.14 8.08 17.12
N ALA A 194 0.54 7.34 18.15
CA ALA A 194 -0.38 6.86 19.16
C ALA A 194 -0.92 7.98 20.07
N GLU A 195 -0.09 8.96 20.43
CA GLU A 195 -0.56 10.17 21.13
C GLU A 195 -1.47 11.01 20.24
N ALA A 196 -1.07 11.28 19.00
CA ALA A 196 -1.88 12.01 18.02
C ALA A 196 -3.25 11.34 17.80
N TYR A 197 -3.29 10.03 17.63
CA TYR A 197 -4.54 9.28 17.51
C TYR A 197 -5.45 9.46 18.72
N ARG A 198 -4.90 9.38 19.94
CA ARG A 198 -5.68 9.53 21.16
C ARG A 198 -6.28 10.93 21.31
N ILE A 199 -5.50 11.97 21.06
CA ILE A 199 -6.00 13.35 21.18
C ILE A 199 -7.06 13.66 20.14
N LEU A 200 -6.82 13.30 18.86
CA LEU A 200 -7.77 13.54 17.78
C LEU A 200 -9.08 12.79 17.99
N ARG A 201 -9.01 11.50 18.35
CA ARG A 201 -10.20 10.70 18.63
C ARG A 201 -10.99 11.24 19.84
N GLY A 202 -10.29 11.63 20.90
CA GLY A 202 -10.91 12.22 22.10
C GLY A 202 -11.60 13.54 21.80
N PHE A 203 -10.93 14.39 21.02
CA PHE A 203 -11.49 15.67 20.58
C PHE A 203 -12.71 15.49 19.68
N GLN A 204 -12.63 14.63 18.66
CA GLN A 204 -13.75 14.36 17.75
C GLN A 204 -14.99 13.84 18.49
N LYS A 205 -14.81 12.92 19.45
CA LYS A 205 -15.93 12.45 20.27
C LYS A 205 -16.62 13.59 21.04
N LYS A 206 -15.83 14.46 21.67
CA LYS A 206 -16.35 15.63 22.41
C LYS A 206 -17.04 16.61 21.46
N TRP A 207 -16.42 16.88 20.28
CA TRP A 207 -16.97 17.78 19.27
C TRP A 207 -18.30 17.28 18.71
N ALA A 208 -18.38 16.00 18.36
CA ALA A 208 -19.61 15.36 17.88
C ALA A 208 -20.72 15.33 18.95
N SER A 209 -20.36 15.11 20.25
CA SER A 209 -21.35 15.13 21.34
C SER A 209 -21.99 16.51 21.55
N GLN A 210 -21.40 17.57 20.98
CA GLN A 210 -21.94 18.94 20.96
C GLN A 210 -22.82 19.21 19.71
N GLY A 211 -23.10 18.18 18.90
CA GLY A 211 -23.87 18.32 17.66
C GLY A 211 -23.11 18.95 16.51
N ARG A 212 -21.78 19.05 16.61
CA ARG A 212 -20.95 19.69 15.60
C ARG A 212 -20.44 18.67 14.58
N PRO A 213 -20.50 18.96 13.26
CA PRO A 213 -20.05 18.01 12.24
C PRO A 213 -18.53 17.78 12.32
N ILE A 214 -18.11 16.57 11.97
CA ILE A 214 -16.70 16.20 11.85
C ILE A 214 -16.34 16.19 10.37
N PRO A 215 -15.33 16.95 9.93
CA PRO A 215 -14.90 16.95 8.54
C PRO A 215 -14.46 15.57 8.06
N PRO A 216 -14.78 15.16 6.81
CA PRO A 216 -14.33 13.87 6.24
C PRO A 216 -12.82 13.69 6.32
N ALA A 217 -12.04 14.70 6.01
CA ALA A 217 -10.58 14.66 6.09
C ALA A 217 -10.06 14.34 7.50
N ALA A 218 -10.75 14.76 8.55
CA ALA A 218 -10.42 14.43 9.93
C ALA A 218 -10.67 12.95 10.25
N ILE A 219 -11.66 12.36 9.63
CA ILE A 219 -11.93 10.92 9.72
C ILE A 219 -10.81 10.15 9.03
N ASP A 220 -10.43 10.56 7.83
CA ASP A 220 -9.33 9.95 7.07
C ASP A 220 -8.01 10.02 7.85
N ARG A 221 -7.74 11.11 8.54
CA ARG A 221 -6.55 11.26 9.38
C ARG A 221 -6.51 10.26 10.53
N LEU A 222 -7.63 10.07 11.25
CA LEU A 222 -7.70 9.03 12.29
C LEU A 222 -7.48 7.63 11.71
N HIS A 223 -7.99 7.39 10.55
CA HIS A 223 -7.82 6.14 9.83
C HIS A 223 -6.35 5.87 9.50
N TYR A 224 -5.66 6.85 8.98
CA TYR A 224 -4.23 6.79 8.71
C TYR A 224 -3.44 6.46 9.98
N LEU A 225 -3.68 7.19 11.07
CA LEU A 225 -2.95 7.00 12.33
C LEU A 225 -3.19 5.60 12.94
N ALA A 226 -4.43 5.14 12.95
CA ALA A 226 -4.79 3.81 13.47
C ALA A 226 -4.12 2.68 12.69
N ARG A 227 -3.97 2.87 11.39
CA ARG A 227 -3.33 1.95 10.47
C ARG A 227 -1.82 1.90 10.68
N PHE A 228 -1.16 3.05 10.73
CA PHE A 228 0.26 3.16 11.00
C PHE A 228 0.65 2.45 12.31
N ILE A 229 -0.10 2.70 13.38
CA ILE A 229 0.15 2.10 14.69
C ILE A 229 0.09 0.57 14.64
N ARG A 230 -0.88 0.01 13.92
CA ARG A 230 -1.02 -1.46 13.79
C ARG A 230 0.08 -2.10 12.99
N HIS A 231 0.42 -1.49 11.87
CA HIS A 231 1.51 -1.98 11.01
C HIS A 231 2.83 -2.02 11.77
N GLU A 232 3.15 -0.96 12.49
CA GLU A 232 4.40 -0.88 13.26
C GLU A 232 4.44 -1.87 14.43
N HIS A 233 3.31 -2.12 15.09
CA HIS A 233 3.23 -3.19 16.10
C HIS A 233 3.46 -4.58 15.50
N ALA A 234 2.86 -4.88 14.36
CA ALA A 234 3.04 -6.15 13.66
C ALA A 234 4.50 -6.34 13.23
N ARG A 235 5.13 -5.30 12.69
CA ARG A 235 6.54 -5.30 12.30
C ARG A 235 7.46 -5.59 13.51
N GLN A 236 7.24 -4.91 14.64
CA GLN A 236 8.03 -5.12 15.84
C GLN A 236 7.86 -6.54 16.42
N GLN A 237 6.67 -7.10 16.32
CA GLN A 237 6.41 -8.47 16.75
C GLN A 237 7.14 -9.48 15.88
N LEU A 238 7.14 -9.28 14.56
CA LEU A 238 7.85 -10.12 13.60
C LEU A 238 9.38 -10.09 13.82
N GLU A 239 9.95 -8.91 14.03
CA GLU A 239 11.38 -8.76 14.31
C GLU A 239 11.80 -9.46 15.63
N ARG A 240 10.96 -9.42 16.67
CA ARG A 240 11.20 -10.18 17.90
C ARG A 240 11.18 -11.69 17.68
N GLN A 241 10.24 -12.19 16.87
CA GLN A 241 10.18 -13.60 16.53
C GLN A 241 11.43 -14.02 15.74
N LYS A 242 11.84 -13.25 14.75
CA LYS A 242 13.06 -13.48 13.95
C LYS A 242 14.31 -13.56 14.83
N THR A 243 14.47 -12.64 15.78
CA THR A 243 15.60 -12.66 16.72
C THR A 243 15.62 -13.95 17.56
N GLY A 244 14.46 -14.36 18.10
CA GLY A 244 14.33 -15.61 18.83
C GLY A 244 14.67 -16.86 18.02
N TRP A 245 14.28 -16.89 16.74
CA TRP A 245 14.64 -17.99 15.84
C TRP A 245 16.15 -18.04 15.54
N VAL A 246 16.79 -16.88 15.31
CA VAL A 246 18.25 -16.80 15.09
C VAL A 246 19.02 -17.31 16.30
N GLU A 247 18.60 -16.96 17.51
CA GLU A 247 19.21 -17.47 18.75
C GLU A 247 19.05 -18.99 18.90
N GLN A 248 17.88 -19.54 18.56
CA GLN A 248 17.65 -20.99 18.58
C GLN A 248 18.52 -21.72 17.56
N VAL A 249 18.66 -21.19 16.35
CA VAL A 249 19.53 -21.77 15.31
C VAL A 249 21.00 -21.75 15.75
N HIS A 250 21.47 -20.67 16.40
CA HIS A 250 22.83 -20.60 16.95
C HIS A 250 23.05 -21.60 18.07
N ALA A 251 22.10 -21.75 18.99
CA ALA A 251 22.17 -22.73 20.06
C ALA A 251 22.22 -24.18 19.55
N LEU A 252 21.42 -24.49 18.51
CA LEU A 252 21.41 -25.80 17.87
C LEU A 252 22.72 -26.08 17.10
N ARG A 253 23.30 -25.10 16.43
CA ARG A 253 24.63 -25.22 15.79
C ARG A 253 25.72 -25.48 16.81
N SER A 254 25.80 -24.73 17.88
CA SER A 254 26.77 -24.96 18.97
C SER A 254 26.62 -26.34 19.61
N ALA A 255 25.40 -26.86 19.77
CA ALA A 255 25.16 -28.21 20.27
C ALA A 255 25.64 -29.28 19.27
N LEU A 256 25.47 -29.06 17.97
CA LEU A 256 25.91 -29.91 16.90
C LEU A 256 27.46 -29.98 16.83
N ASP A 257 28.12 -28.82 16.87
CA ASP A 257 29.59 -28.71 16.87
C ASP A 257 30.19 -29.35 18.12
N GLY A 258 29.56 -29.18 19.28
CA GLY A 258 29.92 -29.85 20.52
C GLY A 258 29.79 -31.39 20.45
N ALA A 259 28.70 -31.87 19.81
CA ALA A 259 28.50 -33.31 19.60
C ALA A 259 29.51 -33.91 18.62
N GLN A 260 29.86 -33.18 17.54
CA GLN A 260 30.91 -33.60 16.59
C GLN A 260 32.30 -33.61 17.21
N SER A 261 32.66 -32.61 18.03
CA SER A 261 33.93 -32.55 18.74
C SER A 261 34.05 -33.68 19.79
N HIS A 262 32.93 -34.04 20.45
CA HIS A 262 32.88 -35.16 21.38
C HIS A 262 33.02 -36.51 20.67
N GLY A 263 32.42 -36.66 19.46
CA GLY A 263 32.58 -37.84 18.61
C GLY A 263 34.00 -38.06 18.13
N ALA A 264 34.72 -36.97 17.78
CA ALA A 264 36.14 -37.03 17.37
C ALA A 264 37.07 -37.47 18.51
N HIS A 265 36.82 -36.99 19.75
CA HIS A 265 37.60 -37.36 20.94
C HIS A 265 37.37 -38.80 21.38
N LEU A 266 36.15 -39.33 21.18
CA LEU A 266 35.83 -40.76 21.42
C LEU A 266 36.48 -41.71 20.41
N THR A 267 36.71 -41.27 19.17
CA THR A 267 37.36 -42.06 18.12
C THR A 267 38.85 -42.28 18.46
N GLU A 268 39.49 -41.36 19.14
CA GLU A 268 40.91 -41.44 19.52
C GLU A 268 41.13 -42.39 20.72
N GLN A 269 40.13 -42.57 21.60
CA GLN A 269 40.18 -43.52 22.73
C GLN A 269 39.85 -44.98 22.33
N THR A 270 39.27 -45.21 21.20
CA THR A 270 38.77 -46.53 20.76
C THR A 270 39.79 -47.37 20.01
N ALA A 271 41.01 -46.90 19.79
CA ALA A 271 42.10 -47.67 19.22
C ALA A 271 42.55 -48.86 20.10
N GLN A 272 42.01 -48.98 21.33
CA GLN A 272 42.48 -50.02 22.32
C GLN A 272 41.51 -51.17 22.61
N SER A 273 40.33 -51.26 22.01
CA SER A 273 39.55 -52.52 22.14
C SER A 273 38.52 -52.67 20.98
N GLN A 274 38.81 -53.58 20.05
CA GLN A 274 38.01 -53.89 18.89
C GLN A 274 36.57 -54.31 19.21
N ALA A 275 36.30 -54.87 20.38
CA ALA A 275 34.97 -55.31 20.80
C ALA A 275 34.07 -54.13 21.27
N GLN A 276 34.65 -53.02 21.69
CA GLN A 276 33.93 -51.83 22.06
C GLN A 276 33.67 -50.90 20.85
N ALA A 277 34.55 -50.94 19.84
CA ALA A 277 34.44 -50.14 18.62
C ALA A 277 33.15 -50.43 17.83
N VAL A 278 32.73 -51.72 17.79
CA VAL A 278 31.49 -52.11 17.09
C VAL A 278 30.25 -51.52 17.79
N ARG A 279 30.20 -51.53 19.13
CA ARG A 279 29.10 -50.95 19.87
C ARG A 279 29.07 -49.41 19.74
N TRP A 280 30.27 -48.79 19.66
CA TRP A 280 30.36 -47.35 19.45
C TRP A 280 30.04 -46.94 18.02
N GLN A 281 30.36 -47.78 17.02
CA GLN A 281 29.95 -47.56 15.64
C GLN A 281 28.43 -47.67 15.47
N GLU A 282 27.78 -48.62 16.14
CA GLU A 282 26.32 -48.74 16.15
C GLU A 282 25.68 -47.54 16.86
N GLN A 283 26.27 -47.04 17.95
CA GLN A 283 25.79 -45.84 18.61
C GLN A 283 26.05 -44.56 17.79
N ALA A 284 27.21 -44.46 17.15
CA ALA A 284 27.51 -43.34 16.25
C ALA A 284 26.54 -43.31 15.04
N ALA A 285 26.19 -44.50 14.50
CA ALA A 285 25.18 -44.61 13.45
C ALA A 285 23.79 -44.18 13.92
N GLN A 286 23.38 -44.58 15.15
CA GLN A 286 22.13 -44.12 15.76
C GLN A 286 22.11 -42.62 16.03
N TRP A 287 23.27 -42.07 16.40
CA TRP A 287 23.39 -40.62 16.58
C TRP A 287 23.42 -39.85 15.25
N GLN A 288 24.01 -40.44 14.21
CA GLN A 288 24.03 -39.91 12.88
C GLN A 288 22.62 -39.93 12.26
N GLU A 289 21.86 -41.01 12.49
CA GLU A 289 20.46 -41.13 12.12
C GLU A 289 19.61 -40.09 12.89
N LYS A 290 19.89 -39.95 14.19
CA LYS A 290 19.24 -38.91 15.01
C LYS A 290 19.64 -37.50 14.62
N ALA A 291 20.90 -37.28 14.24
CA ALA A 291 21.39 -36.01 13.71
C ALA A 291 20.79 -35.70 12.34
N GLN A 292 20.61 -36.70 11.47
CA GLN A 292 19.89 -36.56 10.21
C GLN A 292 18.40 -36.27 10.43
N GLN A 293 17.77 -36.90 11.44
CA GLN A 293 16.38 -36.57 11.83
C GLN A 293 16.27 -35.15 12.39
N ILE A 294 17.24 -34.73 13.21
CA ILE A 294 17.27 -33.33 13.73
C ILE A 294 17.58 -32.36 12.59
N GLN A 295 18.47 -32.73 11.67
CA GLN A 295 18.79 -31.88 10.53
C GLN A 295 17.61 -31.79 9.54
N ALA A 296 16.87 -32.88 9.33
CA ALA A 296 15.61 -32.87 8.59
C ALA A 296 14.52 -32.08 9.33
N GLN A 297 14.45 -32.17 10.67
CA GLN A 297 13.55 -31.31 11.47
C GLN A 297 13.94 -29.85 11.41
N VAL A 298 15.24 -29.53 11.47
CA VAL A 298 15.74 -28.15 11.32
C VAL A 298 15.46 -27.63 9.92
N GLN A 299 15.66 -28.46 8.90
CA GLN A 299 15.33 -28.09 7.53
C GLN A 299 13.82 -27.93 7.34
N GLN A 300 13.01 -28.83 7.90
CA GLN A 300 11.55 -28.71 7.89
C GLN A 300 11.05 -27.47 8.67
N LEU A 301 11.68 -27.16 9.81
CA LEU A 301 11.37 -25.95 10.56
C LEU A 301 11.86 -24.68 9.86
N GLN A 302 12.99 -24.76 9.13
CA GLN A 302 13.46 -23.66 8.27
C GLN A 302 12.52 -23.45 7.07
N GLU A 303 12.09 -24.54 6.43
CA GLU A 303 11.10 -24.48 5.35
C GLU A 303 9.75 -23.96 5.86
N GLN A 304 9.29 -24.39 7.04
CA GLN A 304 8.10 -23.84 7.68
C GLN A 304 8.26 -22.38 8.09
N ALA A 305 9.45 -21.99 8.56
CA ALA A 305 9.75 -20.60 8.89
C ALA A 305 9.79 -19.74 7.63
N VAL A 306 10.40 -20.21 6.55
CA VAL A 306 10.42 -19.55 5.24
C VAL A 306 9.01 -19.47 4.65
N GLN A 307 8.23 -20.57 4.71
CA GLN A 307 6.83 -20.55 4.27
C GLN A 307 5.97 -19.62 5.13
N SER A 308 6.15 -19.64 6.45
CA SER A 308 5.45 -18.74 7.35
C SER A 308 5.88 -17.28 7.15
N GLN A 309 7.16 -17.07 6.86
CA GLN A 309 7.72 -15.76 6.56
C GLN A 309 7.27 -15.27 5.18
N ALA A 310 7.26 -16.16 4.19
CA ALA A 310 6.70 -15.87 2.86
C ALA A 310 5.19 -15.59 2.92
N GLN A 311 4.43 -16.38 3.71
CA GLN A 311 3.02 -16.10 3.95
C GLN A 311 2.82 -14.81 4.73
N ALA A 312 3.63 -14.55 5.75
CA ALA A 312 3.58 -13.30 6.50
C ALA A 312 3.94 -12.09 5.62
N HIS A 313 4.97 -12.22 4.77
CA HIS A 313 5.34 -11.19 3.79
C HIS A 313 4.29 -11.04 2.69
N ALA A 314 3.70 -12.15 2.21
CA ALA A 314 2.60 -12.10 1.26
C ALA A 314 1.39 -11.38 1.88
N TRP A 315 1.02 -11.74 3.10
CA TRP A 315 -0.06 -11.07 3.83
C TRP A 315 0.29 -9.64 4.23
N GLN A 316 1.55 -9.38 4.54
CA GLN A 316 2.04 -8.03 4.82
C GLN A 316 2.01 -7.16 3.54
N SER A 317 2.50 -7.69 2.42
CA SER A 317 2.42 -7.02 1.11
C SER A 317 0.97 -6.80 0.68
N ILE A 318 0.11 -7.80 0.90
CA ILE A 318 -1.33 -7.71 0.67
C ILE A 318 -1.97 -6.66 1.60
N ALA A 319 -1.65 -6.71 2.89
CA ALA A 319 -2.15 -5.75 3.87
C ALA A 319 -1.65 -4.33 3.59
N GLU A 320 -0.42 -4.18 3.13
CA GLU A 320 0.17 -2.91 2.72
C GLU A 320 -0.48 -2.34 1.46
N LYS A 321 -0.81 -3.22 0.49
CA LYS A 321 -1.58 -2.84 -0.71
C LYS A 321 -3.02 -2.45 -0.37
N ILE A 322 -3.68 -3.19 0.54
CA ILE A 322 -4.98 -2.79 1.07
C ILE A 322 -4.85 -1.43 1.76
N GLN A 323 -3.79 -1.27 2.50
CA GLN A 323 -3.53 -0.05 3.25
C GLN A 323 -3.22 1.15 2.35
N ALA A 324 -2.61 1.00 1.22
CA ALA A 324 -2.38 2.06 0.24
C ALA A 324 -3.65 2.45 -0.52
N SER A 325 -4.61 1.57 -0.58
CA SER A 325 -5.81 1.75 -1.39
C SER A 325 -6.85 2.66 -0.71
N ARG A 326 -7.62 3.40 -1.53
CA ARG A 326 -8.60 4.38 -1.04
C ARG A 326 -9.68 3.79 -0.12
N SER A 327 -10.06 2.54 -0.29
CA SER A 327 -11.09 1.88 0.52
C SER A 327 -10.64 1.52 1.93
N TRP A 328 -9.37 1.15 2.06
CA TRP A 328 -8.86 0.95 3.41
C TRP A 328 -8.98 2.22 4.27
N ARG A 329 -8.89 3.40 3.65
CA ARG A 329 -9.07 4.69 4.33
C ARG A 329 -10.51 4.93 4.76
N LEU A 330 -11.50 4.40 4.04
CA LEU A 330 -12.92 4.57 4.34
C LEU A 330 -13.43 3.62 5.44
N THR A 331 -12.78 2.46 5.65
CA THR A 331 -13.23 1.44 6.62
C THR A 331 -12.47 1.43 7.94
N SER A 332 -11.51 2.34 8.11
CA SER A 332 -10.63 2.38 9.28
C SER A 332 -11.28 2.70 10.65
N PRO A 333 -12.39 3.44 10.80
CA PRO A 333 -12.97 3.67 12.14
C PRO A 333 -13.43 2.43 12.83
N LEU A 334 -13.77 1.45 12.06
CA LEU A 334 -14.42 0.23 12.51
C LEU A 334 -13.40 -0.85 12.92
N ARG A 335 -12.14 -0.74 12.51
CA ARG A 335 -11.08 -1.70 12.88
C ARG A 335 -10.51 -1.51 14.29
N ALA A 336 -10.83 -0.38 14.92
CA ALA A 336 -10.32 -0.07 16.28
C ALA A 336 -11.10 -0.74 17.42
N LEU A 337 -12.33 -1.23 17.16
CA LEU A 337 -13.20 -1.81 18.20
C LEU A 337 -12.90 -3.30 18.50
N GLY A 338 -12.30 -4.03 17.56
CA GLY A 338 -12.11 -5.48 17.68
C GLY A 338 -11.05 -5.96 18.68
N GLY A 339 -10.20 -5.05 19.18
CA GLY A 339 -9.06 -5.40 20.06
C GLY A 339 -9.40 -5.73 21.51
N ARG A 340 -10.58 -5.37 21.99
CA ARG A 340 -10.92 -5.44 23.42
C ARG A 340 -11.71 -6.67 23.87
N LEU A 341 -12.19 -7.51 22.97
CA LEU A 341 -13.08 -8.64 23.32
C LEU A 341 -12.41 -10.03 23.34
N ARG A 342 -11.09 -10.13 23.13
CA ARG A 342 -10.39 -11.43 23.04
C ARG A 342 -9.86 -12.02 24.34
N ALA A 343 -10.13 -11.42 25.50
CA ALA A 343 -9.60 -11.92 26.78
C ALA A 343 -10.45 -13.02 27.46
N LEU A 344 -11.59 -13.39 26.93
CA LEU A 344 -12.49 -14.34 27.59
C LEU A 344 -13.05 -15.37 26.60
N ARG A 345 -12.30 -16.37 26.23
CA ARG A 345 -12.83 -17.73 25.97
C ARG A 345 -11.79 -18.67 25.36
N ASN A 346 -11.05 -19.35 26.22
CA ASN A 346 -10.37 -20.59 25.82
C ASN A 346 -10.73 -21.69 26.81
N LYS A 347 -11.42 -22.70 26.34
CA LYS A 347 -11.34 -24.09 26.84
C LYS A 347 -11.49 -25.05 25.65
N PRO A 348 -10.70 -26.12 25.61
CA PRO A 348 -10.57 -26.98 24.45
C PRO A 348 -11.54 -28.18 24.48
N ARG A 349 -11.93 -28.64 23.31
CA ARG A 349 -12.42 -30.03 23.15
C ARG A 349 -11.65 -30.73 22.04
N ALA A 350 -11.10 -31.85 22.42
CA ALA A 350 -10.33 -32.75 21.57
C ALA A 350 -11.21 -33.82 20.90
N LEU A 351 -10.63 -34.46 19.89
CA LEU A 351 -10.99 -35.67 19.14
C LEU A 351 -12.03 -35.48 17.99
N VAL A 352 -11.57 -35.67 16.76
CA VAL A 352 -11.62 -36.94 16.04
C VAL A 352 -10.74 -36.88 14.80
N ARG A 353 -9.89 -37.89 14.64
CA ARG A 353 -8.96 -38.12 13.55
C ARG A 353 -9.56 -39.17 12.60
N LYS A 354 -9.55 -38.91 11.27
CA LYS A 354 -8.96 -39.82 10.26
C LYS A 354 -9.30 -39.42 8.83
N MET A 355 -8.23 -39.35 8.08
CA MET A 355 -8.03 -39.70 6.66
C MET A 355 -8.89 -38.99 5.58
N ALA A 356 -8.24 -38.07 4.88
CA ALA A 356 -8.32 -38.04 3.43
C ALA A 356 -6.97 -37.51 2.89
N ALA A 357 -6.50 -38.16 1.85
CA ALA A 357 -5.20 -37.94 1.25
C ALA A 357 -5.20 -36.73 0.32
N SER A 358 -4.04 -36.06 0.29
CA SER A 358 -3.44 -35.32 -0.81
C SER A 358 -4.31 -34.36 -1.62
N ASN A 359 -4.37 -33.11 -1.16
CA ASN A 359 -4.48 -31.95 -2.03
C ASN A 359 -3.46 -30.89 -1.53
N PRO A 360 -2.50 -30.40 -2.33
CA PRO A 360 -1.40 -29.55 -1.85
C PRO A 360 -1.79 -28.11 -1.54
N LEU A 361 -3.09 -27.79 -1.50
CA LEU A 361 -3.63 -26.44 -1.26
C LEU A 361 -4.39 -26.28 0.07
N ALA A 362 -4.30 -27.25 0.98
CA ALA A 362 -4.94 -27.09 2.29
C ALA A 362 -3.98 -26.35 3.25
N PRO A 363 -4.38 -25.24 3.88
CA PRO A 363 -3.57 -24.60 4.90
C PRO A 363 -3.45 -25.51 6.12
N ALA A 364 -2.25 -25.56 6.70
CA ALA A 364 -1.97 -26.30 7.91
C ALA A 364 -2.95 -25.93 9.02
N SER A 365 -3.68 -26.93 9.51
CA SER A 365 -4.65 -26.80 10.59
C SER A 365 -3.96 -26.37 11.89
N GLY A 366 -4.34 -25.21 12.42
CA GLY A 366 -4.01 -24.84 13.80
C GLY A 366 -3.76 -23.37 14.09
N ALA A 367 -3.43 -22.54 13.10
CA ALA A 367 -3.37 -21.08 13.27
C ALA A 367 -4.52 -20.43 12.49
N THR A 368 -5.30 -19.63 13.15
CA THR A 368 -6.28 -18.75 12.47
C THR A 368 -5.51 -17.95 11.43
N SER A 369 -5.85 -18.09 10.14
CA SER A 369 -5.13 -17.36 9.09
C SER A 369 -5.23 -15.85 9.32
N ALA A 370 -4.26 -15.08 8.87
CA ALA A 370 -4.30 -13.63 8.95
C ALA A 370 -5.58 -13.07 8.31
N TYR A 371 -6.06 -13.72 7.26
CA TYR A 371 -7.30 -13.35 6.61
C TYR A 371 -8.53 -13.62 7.49
N SER A 372 -8.60 -14.76 8.17
CA SER A 372 -9.70 -15.05 9.12
C SER A 372 -9.75 -14.04 10.28
N GLN A 373 -8.59 -13.54 10.73
CA GLN A 373 -8.54 -12.48 11.74
C GLN A 373 -9.01 -11.13 11.17
N TRP A 374 -8.67 -10.86 9.92
CA TRP A 374 -9.15 -9.68 9.22
C TRP A 374 -10.66 -9.71 9.04
N LEU A 375 -11.26 -10.85 8.64
CA LEU A 375 -12.70 -11.05 8.51
C LEU A 375 -13.44 -10.79 9.82
N GLN A 376 -12.92 -11.26 10.96
CA GLN A 376 -13.51 -10.97 12.27
C GLN A 376 -13.51 -9.47 12.59
N SER A 377 -12.45 -8.77 12.19
CA SER A 377 -12.37 -7.33 12.36
C SER A 377 -13.31 -6.60 11.41
N GLU A 378 -13.44 -7.04 10.19
CA GLU A 378 -14.37 -6.53 9.19
C GLU A 378 -15.81 -6.67 9.65
N ALA A 379 -16.21 -7.83 10.19
CA ALA A 379 -17.59 -8.07 10.65
C ALA A 379 -18.08 -7.05 11.70
N VAL A 380 -17.20 -6.68 12.66
CA VAL A 380 -17.53 -5.64 13.65
C VAL A 380 -17.76 -4.29 12.98
N LEU A 381 -17.00 -4.03 11.94
CA LEU A 381 -17.06 -2.81 11.16
C LEU A 381 -18.36 -2.67 10.38
N LEU A 382 -18.74 -3.75 9.73
CA LEU A 382 -19.96 -3.78 8.93
C LEU A 382 -21.20 -3.57 9.79
N GLN A 383 -21.19 -3.98 11.06
CA GLN A 383 -22.30 -3.69 11.98
C GLN A 383 -22.47 -2.18 12.23
N ASP A 384 -21.38 -1.46 12.52
CA ASP A 384 -21.44 -0.01 12.76
C ASP A 384 -21.84 0.74 11.47
N LEU A 385 -21.32 0.30 10.34
CA LEU A 385 -21.64 0.88 9.02
C LEU A 385 -23.11 0.65 8.65
N HIS A 386 -23.65 -0.54 8.92
CA HIS A 386 -25.04 -0.84 8.64
C HIS A 386 -25.99 0.10 9.40
N GLN A 387 -25.68 0.37 10.67
CA GLN A 387 -26.44 1.34 11.46
C GLN A 387 -26.39 2.77 10.87
N GLN A 388 -25.29 3.13 10.25
CA GLN A 388 -25.09 4.44 9.63
C GLN A 388 -25.57 4.53 8.18
N ALA A 389 -25.86 3.38 7.55
CA ALA A 389 -26.20 3.32 6.13
C ALA A 389 -27.41 4.20 5.75
N PRO A 390 -28.52 4.24 6.50
CA PRO A 390 -29.65 5.09 6.15
C PRO A 390 -29.27 6.59 6.12
N GLN A 391 -28.51 7.05 7.10
CA GLN A 391 -28.07 8.45 7.16
C GLN A 391 -27.07 8.77 6.05
N CYS A 392 -26.17 7.82 5.75
CA CYS A 392 -25.23 7.94 4.66
C CYS A 392 -25.96 8.07 3.32
N ILE A 393 -26.95 7.20 3.07
CA ILE A 393 -27.76 7.25 1.84
C ILE A 393 -28.50 8.57 1.72
N ALA A 394 -29.12 9.03 2.79
CA ALA A 394 -29.85 10.30 2.79
C ALA A 394 -28.95 11.53 2.51
N SER A 395 -27.66 11.45 2.81
CA SER A 395 -26.68 12.52 2.54
C SER A 395 -26.11 12.52 1.13
N LEU A 396 -26.36 11.48 0.31
CA LEU A 396 -25.84 11.40 -1.06
C LEU A 396 -26.54 12.40 -1.99
N ALA A 397 -25.78 13.16 -2.74
CA ALA A 397 -26.31 14.12 -3.71
C ALA A 397 -26.99 13.41 -4.91
N ARG A 398 -26.50 12.23 -5.28
CA ARG A 398 -27.05 11.39 -6.35
C ARG A 398 -27.38 10.01 -5.80
N GLN A 399 -28.55 9.53 -6.11
CA GLN A 399 -29.00 8.18 -5.75
C GLN A 399 -29.47 7.45 -7.02
N PRO A 400 -28.53 7.05 -7.91
CA PRO A 400 -28.87 6.45 -9.18
C PRO A 400 -29.48 5.06 -9.00
N LEU A 401 -30.37 4.68 -9.91
CA LEU A 401 -30.77 3.28 -10.07
C LEU A 401 -29.58 2.47 -10.59
N ILE A 402 -29.27 1.35 -9.96
CA ILE A 402 -28.22 0.41 -10.35
C ILE A 402 -28.87 -0.84 -10.94
N SER A 403 -28.53 -1.18 -12.18
CA SER A 403 -28.96 -2.41 -12.82
C SER A 403 -27.93 -3.51 -12.57
N ILE A 404 -28.33 -4.61 -11.93
CA ILE A 404 -27.50 -5.79 -11.74
C ILE A 404 -27.83 -6.77 -12.85
N ILE A 405 -26.83 -7.19 -13.60
CA ILE A 405 -26.94 -8.05 -14.77
C ILE A 405 -26.48 -9.45 -14.41
N MET A 406 -27.36 -10.45 -14.58
CA MET A 406 -27.11 -11.82 -14.19
C MET A 406 -27.46 -12.77 -15.32
N PRO A 407 -26.51 -13.27 -16.10
CA PRO A 407 -26.72 -14.39 -17.01
C PRO A 407 -26.82 -15.69 -16.20
N VAL A 408 -27.79 -16.57 -16.53
CA VAL A 408 -28.05 -17.83 -15.82
C VAL A 408 -28.06 -18.98 -16.82
N HIS A 409 -27.26 -20.03 -16.55
CA HIS A 409 -27.27 -21.27 -17.32
C HIS A 409 -26.99 -22.46 -16.41
N ASP A 410 -27.95 -23.39 -16.29
CA ASP A 410 -27.85 -24.67 -15.54
C ASP A 410 -27.25 -24.56 -14.13
N THR A 411 -27.52 -23.45 -13.44
CA THR A 411 -27.01 -23.16 -12.09
C THR A 411 -27.78 -23.98 -11.05
N PRO A 412 -27.11 -24.64 -10.12
CA PRO A 412 -27.78 -25.23 -8.96
C PRO A 412 -28.64 -24.17 -8.23
N SER A 413 -29.92 -24.53 -7.97
CA SER A 413 -30.86 -23.57 -7.38
C SER A 413 -30.39 -22.96 -6.07
N ALA A 414 -29.59 -23.70 -5.29
CA ALA A 414 -29.00 -23.19 -4.04
C ALA A 414 -28.01 -22.03 -4.27
N PHE A 415 -27.19 -22.09 -5.33
CA PHE A 415 -26.26 -21.01 -5.67
C PHE A 415 -26.99 -19.80 -6.22
N LEU A 416 -27.92 -20.04 -7.15
CA LEU A 416 -28.74 -18.96 -7.70
C LEU A 416 -29.57 -18.26 -6.60
N HIS A 417 -30.08 -19.02 -5.63
CA HIS A 417 -30.75 -18.46 -4.46
C HIS A 417 -29.81 -17.57 -3.64
N ALA A 418 -28.61 -18.05 -3.31
CA ALA A 418 -27.63 -17.28 -2.55
C ALA A 418 -27.24 -15.98 -3.27
N ALA A 419 -27.00 -16.03 -4.58
CA ALA A 419 -26.70 -14.87 -5.41
C ALA A 419 -27.82 -13.82 -5.34
N ILE A 420 -29.07 -14.23 -5.52
CA ILE A 420 -30.22 -13.31 -5.49
C ILE A 420 -30.48 -12.75 -4.08
N GLU A 421 -30.34 -13.57 -3.03
CA GLU A 421 -30.45 -13.09 -1.65
C GLU A 421 -29.34 -12.09 -1.30
N SER A 422 -28.14 -12.24 -1.86
CA SER A 422 -27.07 -11.26 -1.71
C SER A 422 -27.45 -9.89 -2.31
N VAL A 423 -28.20 -9.89 -3.41
CA VAL A 423 -28.76 -8.66 -4.01
C VAL A 423 -29.86 -8.08 -3.15
N ARG A 424 -30.78 -8.91 -2.64
CA ARG A 424 -31.86 -8.46 -1.76
C ARG A 424 -31.35 -7.90 -0.43
N ALA A 425 -30.23 -8.41 0.04
CA ALA A 425 -29.57 -7.98 1.28
C ALA A 425 -28.80 -6.65 1.14
N GLN A 426 -28.75 -6.04 -0.03
CA GLN A 426 -28.02 -4.80 -0.25
C GLN A 426 -28.62 -3.65 0.60
N TRP A 427 -27.72 -2.89 1.24
CA TRP A 427 -28.12 -1.73 2.07
C TRP A 427 -28.65 -0.55 1.24
N TYR A 428 -28.25 -0.46 -0.02
CA TYR A 428 -28.76 0.54 -0.96
C TYR A 428 -29.92 -0.06 -1.75
N GLY A 429 -31.09 0.54 -1.62
CA GLY A 429 -32.35 -0.04 -2.11
C GLY A 429 -32.72 0.32 -3.57
N GLN A 430 -32.04 1.29 -4.20
CA GLN A 430 -32.33 1.70 -5.58
C GLN A 430 -31.58 0.80 -6.56
N TRP A 431 -32.05 -0.43 -6.70
CA TRP A 431 -31.50 -1.40 -7.63
C TRP A 431 -32.61 -2.15 -8.38
N GLU A 432 -32.25 -2.68 -9.53
CA GLU A 432 -33.00 -3.68 -10.28
C GLU A 432 -32.09 -4.84 -10.66
N LEU A 433 -32.63 -6.04 -10.72
CA LEU A 433 -31.94 -7.26 -11.11
C LEU A 433 -32.48 -7.74 -12.46
N CYS A 434 -31.65 -7.75 -13.49
CA CYS A 434 -31.95 -8.16 -14.84
C CYS A 434 -31.34 -9.54 -15.10
N ILE A 435 -32.19 -10.56 -15.20
CA ILE A 435 -31.78 -11.97 -15.37
C ILE A 435 -32.06 -12.40 -16.81
N CYS A 436 -31.10 -13.06 -17.44
CA CYS A 436 -31.32 -13.80 -18.69
C CYS A 436 -31.05 -15.28 -18.47
N ASN A 437 -32.07 -16.10 -18.59
CA ASN A 437 -31.93 -17.55 -18.63
C ASN A 437 -31.51 -18.01 -20.03
N ASP A 438 -30.27 -18.50 -20.15
CA ASP A 438 -29.67 -18.93 -21.42
C ASP A 438 -30.05 -20.37 -21.76
N ALA A 439 -31.36 -20.63 -21.91
CA ALA A 439 -31.92 -21.94 -22.25
C ALA A 439 -31.49 -23.07 -21.30
N SER A 440 -31.53 -22.82 -19.95
CA SER A 440 -31.23 -23.84 -18.97
C SER A 440 -32.11 -25.07 -19.15
N GLY A 441 -31.50 -26.25 -19.06
CA GLY A 441 -32.20 -27.55 -19.05
C GLY A 441 -32.46 -28.12 -17.66
N ARG A 442 -31.84 -27.53 -16.66
CA ARG A 442 -31.87 -27.96 -15.25
C ARG A 442 -33.21 -27.62 -14.58
N ALA A 443 -33.94 -28.65 -14.12
CA ALA A 443 -35.30 -28.49 -13.61
C ALA A 443 -35.37 -27.60 -12.36
N ASP A 444 -34.41 -27.71 -11.42
CA ASP A 444 -34.40 -26.90 -10.19
C ASP A 444 -34.10 -25.44 -10.47
N THR A 445 -33.24 -25.11 -11.46
CA THR A 445 -33.00 -23.74 -11.96
C THR A 445 -34.29 -23.13 -12.48
N LEU A 446 -34.97 -23.85 -13.40
CA LEU A 446 -36.20 -23.38 -14.02
C LEU A 446 -37.32 -23.17 -12.98
N ALA A 447 -37.50 -24.12 -12.05
CA ALA A 447 -38.48 -24.00 -10.98
C ALA A 447 -38.21 -22.77 -10.08
N TYR A 448 -36.91 -22.49 -9.77
CA TYR A 448 -36.57 -21.32 -8.97
C TYR A 448 -36.79 -20.00 -9.74
N LEU A 449 -36.45 -19.94 -11.00
CA LEU A 449 -36.74 -18.76 -11.85
C LEU A 449 -38.23 -18.51 -11.99
N GLN A 450 -39.08 -19.59 -12.08
CA GLN A 450 -40.53 -19.46 -12.07
C GLN A 450 -41.04 -18.91 -10.74
N THR A 451 -40.49 -19.38 -9.62
CA THR A 451 -40.84 -18.84 -8.29
C THR A 451 -40.50 -17.35 -8.16
N LEU A 452 -39.40 -16.91 -8.73
CA LEU A 452 -39.01 -15.49 -8.76
C LEU A 452 -39.98 -14.67 -9.61
N HIS A 453 -40.37 -15.19 -10.77
CA HIS A 453 -41.34 -14.54 -11.65
C HIS A 453 -42.70 -14.39 -10.92
N ASP A 454 -43.14 -15.42 -10.23
CA ASP A 454 -44.41 -15.43 -9.49
C ASP A 454 -44.38 -14.53 -8.25
N SER A 455 -43.20 -14.22 -7.70
CA SER A 455 -43.04 -13.31 -6.54
C SER A 455 -43.46 -11.87 -6.82
N SER A 456 -43.55 -11.51 -8.10
CA SER A 456 -43.98 -10.18 -8.56
C SER A 456 -43.17 -9.01 -7.97
N ASP A 457 -41.90 -9.24 -7.60
CA ASP A 457 -41.02 -8.15 -7.21
C ASP A 457 -40.70 -7.29 -8.45
N PRO A 458 -41.14 -6.03 -8.51
CA PRO A 458 -41.02 -5.21 -9.72
C PRO A 458 -39.55 -4.85 -10.04
N ARG A 459 -38.63 -5.11 -9.11
CA ARG A 459 -37.20 -4.87 -9.31
C ARG A 459 -36.50 -6.03 -10.03
N ILE A 460 -37.14 -7.21 -10.12
CA ILE A 460 -36.56 -8.40 -10.76
C ILE A 460 -37.20 -8.58 -12.14
N LYS A 461 -36.37 -8.52 -13.17
CA LYS A 461 -36.77 -8.68 -14.57
C LYS A 461 -36.12 -9.92 -15.12
N ILE A 462 -36.90 -10.81 -15.72
CA ILE A 462 -36.40 -12.09 -16.25
C ILE A 462 -36.74 -12.19 -17.72
N THR A 463 -35.76 -12.56 -18.54
CA THR A 463 -35.95 -12.97 -19.94
C THR A 463 -35.41 -14.37 -20.16
N HIS A 464 -35.93 -15.08 -21.18
CA HIS A 464 -35.54 -16.45 -21.47
C HIS A 464 -35.15 -16.55 -22.93
N ARG A 465 -34.00 -17.16 -23.19
CA ARG A 465 -33.58 -17.56 -24.53
C ARG A 465 -34.14 -18.93 -24.88
N SER A 466 -34.48 -19.15 -26.15
CA SER A 466 -34.92 -20.45 -26.62
C SER A 466 -33.79 -21.42 -26.94
N THR A 467 -32.59 -20.89 -27.18
CA THR A 467 -31.36 -21.63 -27.43
C THR A 467 -30.21 -20.96 -26.71
N SER A 468 -29.28 -21.74 -26.20
CA SER A 468 -28.10 -21.17 -25.49
C SER A 468 -27.24 -20.37 -26.50
N GLY A 469 -26.89 -19.17 -26.10
CA GLY A 469 -25.97 -18.28 -26.80
C GLY A 469 -24.68 -18.02 -26.02
N HIS A 470 -24.43 -18.80 -25.00
CA HIS A 470 -23.33 -18.59 -24.05
C HIS A 470 -23.39 -17.26 -23.30
N ILE A 471 -22.43 -17.04 -22.38
CA ILE A 471 -22.40 -15.91 -21.47
C ILE A 471 -22.53 -14.54 -22.16
N VAL A 472 -21.89 -14.35 -23.31
CA VAL A 472 -21.89 -13.07 -24.05
C VAL A 472 -23.31 -12.65 -24.48
N HIS A 473 -24.05 -13.56 -25.08
CA HIS A 473 -25.41 -13.24 -25.54
C HIS A 473 -26.37 -13.13 -24.36
N ALA A 474 -26.25 -14.02 -23.37
CA ALA A 474 -27.10 -13.97 -22.19
C ALA A 474 -26.91 -12.67 -21.40
N THR A 475 -25.65 -12.23 -21.24
CA THR A 475 -25.35 -10.97 -20.56
C THR A 475 -25.89 -9.76 -21.34
N ASN A 476 -25.76 -9.75 -22.68
CA ASN A 476 -26.29 -8.66 -23.50
C ASN A 476 -27.82 -8.62 -23.49
N ASP A 477 -28.51 -9.78 -23.48
CA ASP A 477 -29.97 -9.85 -23.40
C ASP A 477 -30.45 -9.38 -22.01
N ALA A 478 -29.75 -9.73 -20.92
CA ALA A 478 -30.01 -9.18 -19.60
C ALA A 478 -29.74 -7.67 -19.53
N LEU A 479 -28.67 -7.19 -20.16
CA LEU A 479 -28.31 -5.77 -20.24
C LEU A 479 -29.39 -4.96 -21.01
N ALA A 480 -30.04 -5.55 -22.00
CA ALA A 480 -31.13 -4.90 -22.74
C ALA A 480 -32.33 -4.55 -21.82
N LEU A 481 -32.53 -5.24 -20.70
CA LEU A 481 -33.56 -4.96 -19.71
C LEU A 481 -33.21 -3.81 -18.77
N ALA A 482 -31.91 -3.40 -18.72
CA ALA A 482 -31.39 -2.45 -17.77
C ALA A 482 -31.89 -1.02 -18.02
N GLN A 483 -32.34 -0.37 -16.96
CA GLN A 483 -32.80 1.03 -16.96
C GLN A 483 -31.92 1.93 -16.09
N GLY A 484 -31.11 1.34 -15.21
CA GLY A 484 -30.22 2.07 -14.29
C GLY A 484 -29.20 2.93 -15.00
N GLU A 485 -28.71 3.94 -14.30
CA GLU A 485 -27.64 4.80 -14.80
C GLU A 485 -26.30 4.07 -14.84
N TYR A 486 -26.09 3.15 -13.89
CA TYR A 486 -24.92 2.27 -13.81
C TYR A 486 -25.35 0.82 -13.84
N VAL A 487 -24.46 -0.02 -14.34
CA VAL A 487 -24.64 -1.46 -14.49
C VAL A 487 -23.57 -2.18 -13.70
N VAL A 488 -23.96 -3.19 -12.96
CA VAL A 488 -23.10 -4.10 -12.21
C VAL A 488 -23.25 -5.50 -12.77
N PHE A 489 -22.17 -6.22 -12.97
CA PHE A 489 -22.18 -7.60 -13.41
C PHE A 489 -22.06 -8.53 -12.20
N LEU A 490 -22.93 -9.54 -12.14
CA LEU A 490 -22.95 -10.56 -11.09
C LEU A 490 -23.17 -11.93 -11.71
N ASP A 491 -22.22 -12.83 -11.51
CA ASP A 491 -22.37 -14.22 -11.96
C ASP A 491 -23.41 -14.96 -11.09
N HIS A 492 -24.09 -15.91 -11.69
CA HIS A 492 -25.25 -16.59 -11.12
C HIS A 492 -24.94 -17.49 -9.90
N ASP A 493 -23.69 -17.74 -9.61
CA ASP A 493 -23.18 -18.61 -8.55
C ASP A 493 -22.37 -17.85 -7.49
N ASP A 494 -22.19 -16.53 -7.65
CA ASP A 494 -21.41 -15.65 -6.81
C ASP A 494 -22.28 -14.79 -5.88
N GLU A 495 -21.67 -14.08 -4.97
CA GLU A 495 -22.39 -13.25 -3.99
C GLU A 495 -21.78 -11.83 -3.89
N LEU A 496 -22.64 -10.84 -3.67
CA LEU A 496 -22.24 -9.47 -3.35
C LEU A 496 -22.16 -9.27 -1.83
N ALA A 497 -21.15 -8.56 -1.37
CA ALA A 497 -21.12 -8.07 0.01
C ALA A 497 -22.31 -7.10 0.25
N PRO A 498 -22.97 -7.12 1.44
CA PRO A 498 -24.20 -6.36 1.67
C PRO A 498 -24.05 -4.84 1.53
N GLN A 499 -22.85 -4.30 1.68
CA GLN A 499 -22.53 -2.88 1.49
C GLN A 499 -22.15 -2.52 0.04
N ALA A 500 -22.07 -3.47 -0.88
CA ALA A 500 -21.46 -3.29 -2.20
C ALA A 500 -22.10 -2.12 -2.98
N LEU A 501 -23.41 -2.13 -3.16
CA LEU A 501 -24.09 -1.06 -3.91
C LEU A 501 -23.95 0.31 -3.24
N LEU A 502 -24.00 0.38 -1.90
CA LEU A 502 -23.79 1.63 -1.19
C LEU A 502 -22.37 2.19 -1.45
N ARG A 503 -21.38 1.31 -1.47
CA ARG A 503 -20.00 1.69 -1.76
C ARG A 503 -19.82 2.21 -3.18
N LEU A 504 -20.41 1.53 -4.15
CA LEU A 504 -20.45 1.97 -5.55
C LEU A 504 -21.11 3.34 -5.68
N VAL A 505 -22.26 3.55 -5.08
CA VAL A 505 -22.96 4.84 -5.14
C VAL A 505 -22.16 5.95 -4.47
N ARG A 506 -21.45 5.67 -3.39
CA ARG A 506 -20.53 6.64 -2.79
C ARG A 506 -19.37 6.99 -3.72
N ALA A 507 -18.81 6.03 -4.44
CA ALA A 507 -17.78 6.30 -5.45
C ALA A 507 -18.33 7.15 -6.60
N ILE A 508 -19.57 6.91 -7.05
CA ILE A 508 -20.27 7.73 -8.07
C ILE A 508 -20.45 9.18 -7.60
N ASN A 509 -20.56 9.42 -6.29
CA ASN A 509 -20.72 10.75 -5.73
C ASN A 509 -19.38 11.48 -5.45
N THR A 510 -18.26 10.92 -5.86
CA THR A 510 -16.97 11.61 -5.76
C THR A 510 -16.77 12.63 -6.90
N PRO A 511 -15.94 13.66 -6.71
CA PRO A 511 -15.66 14.64 -7.76
C PRO A 511 -15.05 14.04 -9.04
N SER A 512 -14.44 12.85 -8.96
CA SER A 512 -13.91 12.14 -10.12
C SER A 512 -15.00 11.63 -11.08
N ASP A 513 -16.24 11.49 -10.60
CA ASP A 513 -17.41 11.01 -11.37
C ASP A 513 -17.03 9.84 -12.31
N PRO A 514 -16.66 8.68 -11.76
CA PRO A 514 -16.06 7.58 -12.50
C PRO A 514 -17.04 6.95 -13.48
N ASP A 515 -16.50 6.46 -14.61
CA ASP A 515 -17.29 5.75 -15.62
C ASP A 515 -17.24 4.22 -15.41
N CYS A 516 -16.15 3.73 -14.83
CA CYS A 516 -15.97 2.34 -14.45
C CYS A 516 -15.44 2.25 -13.02
N ILE A 517 -16.08 1.44 -12.19
CA ILE A 517 -15.71 1.26 -10.77
C ILE A 517 -15.50 -0.24 -10.54
N TYR A 518 -14.41 -0.61 -9.88
CA TYR A 518 -14.14 -1.99 -9.50
C TYR A 518 -13.70 -2.08 -8.03
N SER A 519 -13.77 -3.28 -7.46
CA SER A 519 -13.37 -3.51 -6.07
C SER A 519 -12.44 -4.71 -5.92
N ASP A 520 -11.93 -4.88 -4.70
CA ASP A 520 -11.31 -6.13 -4.28
C ASP A 520 -12.33 -7.25 -4.25
N GLU A 521 -11.86 -8.50 -4.34
CA GLU A 521 -12.68 -9.71 -4.30
C GLU A 521 -12.04 -10.77 -3.43
N ASP A 522 -12.80 -11.76 -3.00
CA ASP A 522 -12.30 -13.00 -2.40
C ASP A 522 -13.06 -14.20 -2.94
N LYS A 523 -12.78 -15.38 -2.41
CA LYS A 523 -13.46 -16.59 -2.83
C LYS A 523 -14.30 -17.19 -1.69
N LEU A 524 -15.37 -17.88 -2.09
CA LEU A 524 -16.15 -18.76 -1.22
C LEU A 524 -15.70 -20.19 -1.46
N ASP A 525 -15.29 -20.88 -0.40
CA ASP A 525 -15.00 -22.31 -0.49
C ASP A 525 -16.28 -23.16 -0.57
N GLU A 526 -16.16 -24.48 -0.67
CA GLU A 526 -17.29 -25.41 -0.72
C GLU A 526 -18.21 -25.32 0.49
N GLN A 527 -17.75 -24.80 1.61
CA GLN A 527 -18.52 -24.58 2.83
C GLN A 527 -19.10 -23.16 2.93
N GLY A 528 -18.91 -22.33 1.90
CA GLY A 528 -19.32 -20.93 1.86
C GLY A 528 -18.48 -20.01 2.76
N GLN A 529 -17.27 -20.43 3.15
CA GLN A 529 -16.37 -19.59 3.93
C GLN A 529 -15.50 -18.74 3.03
N ARG A 530 -15.34 -17.47 3.37
CA ARG A 530 -14.49 -16.53 2.62
C ARG A 530 -13.01 -16.86 2.79
N CYS A 531 -12.32 -16.99 1.67
CA CYS A 531 -10.89 -17.33 1.58
C CYS A 531 -10.22 -16.66 0.37
N LEU A 532 -8.93 -16.80 0.23
CA LEU A 532 -8.12 -16.39 -0.93
C LEU A 532 -8.45 -14.97 -1.44
N PRO A 533 -8.31 -13.91 -0.62
CA PRO A 533 -8.60 -12.55 -1.05
C PRO A 533 -7.65 -12.09 -2.16
N LEU A 534 -8.19 -11.36 -3.12
CA LEU A 534 -7.47 -10.64 -4.16
C LEU A 534 -7.62 -9.13 -3.93
N PHE A 535 -6.57 -8.51 -3.44
CA PHE A 535 -6.49 -7.06 -3.25
C PHE A 535 -5.84 -6.42 -4.46
N LYS A 536 -6.56 -5.52 -5.10
CA LYS A 536 -6.22 -4.95 -6.39
C LYS A 536 -5.55 -3.59 -6.23
N PRO A 537 -4.65 -3.17 -7.14
CA PRO A 537 -4.15 -1.81 -7.17
C PRO A 537 -5.21 -0.85 -7.74
N ASP A 538 -4.97 0.46 -7.57
CA ASP A 538 -5.65 1.48 -8.36
C ASP A 538 -5.39 1.25 -9.85
N TRP A 539 -6.15 1.93 -10.73
CA TRP A 539 -6.11 1.68 -12.16
C TRP A 539 -4.68 1.72 -12.74
N SER A 540 -4.28 0.59 -13.32
CA SER A 540 -2.98 0.36 -13.94
C SER A 540 -3.18 -0.22 -15.34
N PRO A 541 -3.20 0.61 -16.39
CA PRO A 541 -3.42 0.14 -17.75
C PRO A 541 -2.40 -0.90 -18.20
N VAL A 542 -1.13 -0.75 -17.81
CA VAL A 542 -0.06 -1.71 -18.17
C VAL A 542 -0.28 -3.08 -17.55
N LEU A 543 -0.79 -3.12 -16.31
CA LEU A 543 -1.14 -4.38 -15.65
C LEU A 543 -2.33 -5.04 -16.35
N GLU A 544 -3.32 -4.26 -16.79
CA GLU A 544 -4.48 -4.77 -17.50
C GLU A 544 -4.12 -5.34 -18.88
N TRP A 545 -3.07 -4.83 -19.55
CA TRP A 545 -2.58 -5.44 -20.79
C TRP A 545 -1.97 -6.83 -20.56
N SER A 546 -1.49 -7.08 -19.36
CA SER A 546 -0.84 -8.36 -19.04
C SER A 546 -1.79 -9.38 -18.44
N GLN A 547 -2.86 -8.95 -17.79
CA GLN A 547 -3.86 -9.84 -17.19
C GLN A 547 -5.12 -9.05 -16.81
N ASN A 548 -6.27 -9.70 -16.82
CA ASN A 548 -7.53 -9.14 -16.31
C ASN A 548 -7.50 -9.09 -14.79
N TYR A 549 -6.99 -7.99 -14.21
CA TYR A 549 -6.97 -7.83 -12.75
C TYR A 549 -8.19 -7.08 -12.21
N VAL A 550 -8.92 -6.34 -13.07
CA VAL A 550 -10.15 -5.63 -12.69
C VAL A 550 -11.20 -6.64 -12.22
N GLY A 551 -11.46 -7.73 -12.97
CA GLY A 551 -12.32 -8.83 -12.56
C GLY A 551 -13.67 -8.39 -11.97
N HIS A 552 -14.03 -8.96 -10.84
CA HIS A 552 -15.26 -8.66 -10.10
C HIS A 552 -14.95 -7.80 -8.85
N ILE A 553 -15.86 -6.97 -8.38
CA ILE A 553 -17.07 -6.45 -9.01
C ILE A 553 -16.70 -5.42 -10.08
N MET A 554 -17.40 -5.39 -11.17
CA MET A 554 -17.27 -4.31 -12.15
C MET A 554 -18.60 -3.56 -12.27
N CYS A 555 -18.55 -2.24 -12.09
CA CYS A 555 -19.70 -1.34 -12.22
C CYS A 555 -19.37 -0.30 -13.29
N VAL A 556 -20.22 -0.19 -14.32
CA VAL A 556 -19.95 0.66 -15.49
C VAL A 556 -21.12 1.57 -15.77
N ARG A 557 -20.86 2.80 -16.16
CA ARG A 557 -21.89 3.75 -16.61
C ARG A 557 -22.59 3.20 -17.87
N ARG A 558 -23.90 2.99 -17.80
CA ARG A 558 -24.70 2.35 -18.86
C ARG A 558 -24.54 3.02 -20.23
N ALA A 559 -24.50 4.34 -20.29
CA ALA A 559 -24.28 5.06 -21.54
C ALA A 559 -22.96 4.70 -22.22
N LEU A 560 -21.89 4.50 -21.44
CA LEU A 560 -20.60 4.08 -21.97
C LEU A 560 -20.62 2.63 -22.46
N LEU A 561 -21.32 1.74 -21.75
CA LEU A 561 -21.54 0.34 -22.20
C LEU A 561 -22.25 0.31 -23.55
N GLN A 562 -23.25 1.16 -23.74
CA GLN A 562 -23.95 1.28 -25.03
C GLN A 562 -23.02 1.77 -26.16
N THR A 563 -22.14 2.74 -25.83
CA THR A 563 -21.16 3.28 -26.80
C THR A 563 -20.17 2.21 -27.24
N VAL A 564 -19.68 1.35 -26.35
CA VAL A 564 -18.75 0.27 -26.69
C VAL A 564 -19.43 -0.99 -27.22
N GLY A 565 -20.77 -1.04 -27.26
CA GLY A 565 -21.54 -2.13 -27.82
C GLY A 565 -21.70 -3.37 -26.92
N GLY A 566 -21.59 -3.23 -25.61
CA GLY A 566 -21.73 -4.33 -24.66
C GLY A 566 -20.63 -5.38 -24.79
N PHE A 567 -20.96 -6.65 -24.60
CA PHE A 567 -20.02 -7.78 -24.76
C PHE A 567 -19.95 -8.24 -26.23
N LEU A 568 -18.75 -8.54 -26.71
CA LEU A 568 -18.54 -8.90 -28.11
C LEU A 568 -18.50 -10.43 -28.29
N GLU A 569 -19.07 -10.90 -29.38
CA GLU A 569 -18.92 -12.27 -29.82
C GLU A 569 -17.44 -12.59 -30.13
N GLY A 570 -16.98 -13.76 -29.72
CA GLY A 570 -15.59 -14.17 -29.84
C GLY A 570 -14.74 -13.84 -28.60
N SER A 571 -15.31 -13.13 -27.58
CA SER A 571 -14.63 -12.84 -26.32
C SER A 571 -14.98 -13.84 -25.21
N GLN A 572 -15.72 -14.90 -25.49
CA GLN A 572 -16.20 -15.85 -24.48
C GLN A 572 -15.05 -16.38 -23.60
N GLY A 573 -15.23 -16.32 -22.30
CA GLY A 573 -14.26 -16.70 -21.26
C GLY A 573 -13.22 -15.64 -20.92
N SER A 574 -13.14 -14.54 -21.69
CA SER A 574 -12.38 -13.33 -21.41
C SER A 574 -13.16 -12.06 -21.78
N GLN A 575 -14.49 -12.16 -21.74
CA GLN A 575 -15.40 -11.09 -22.10
C GLN A 575 -15.25 -9.84 -21.24
N ASP A 576 -14.92 -10.04 -19.94
CA ASP A 576 -14.71 -8.96 -18.99
C ASP A 576 -13.44 -8.19 -19.31
N HIS A 577 -12.35 -8.90 -19.60
CA HIS A 577 -11.08 -8.32 -20.02
C HIS A 577 -11.23 -7.50 -21.31
N ASP A 578 -11.89 -8.07 -22.34
CA ASP A 578 -12.19 -7.37 -23.58
C ASP A 578 -13.00 -6.09 -23.32
N LEU A 579 -14.03 -6.15 -22.47
CA LEU A 579 -14.84 -5.00 -22.12
C LEU A 579 -14.02 -3.90 -21.45
N VAL A 580 -13.24 -4.24 -20.43
CA VAL A 580 -12.37 -3.28 -19.70
C VAL A 580 -11.41 -2.58 -20.66
N LEU A 581 -10.77 -3.33 -21.56
CA LEU A 581 -9.84 -2.78 -22.54
C LEU A 581 -10.54 -1.83 -23.54
N ARG A 582 -11.77 -2.14 -23.97
CA ARG A 582 -12.56 -1.25 -24.84
C ARG A 582 -13.03 0.01 -24.12
N LEU A 583 -13.43 -0.10 -22.84
CA LEU A 583 -13.75 1.05 -22.01
C LEU A 583 -12.52 1.98 -21.83
N ALA A 584 -11.34 1.38 -21.63
CA ALA A 584 -10.09 2.14 -21.53
C ALA A 584 -9.75 2.89 -22.83
N LEU A 585 -10.00 2.29 -24.00
CA LEU A 585 -9.83 2.97 -25.31
C LEU A 585 -10.75 4.18 -25.48
N GLN A 586 -11.95 4.15 -24.90
CA GLN A 586 -12.87 5.28 -24.90
C GLN A 586 -12.52 6.36 -23.86
N GLY A 587 -11.41 6.21 -23.13
CA GLY A 587 -11.00 7.17 -22.11
C GLY A 587 -11.81 7.11 -20.82
N ALA A 588 -12.42 5.96 -20.51
CA ALA A 588 -13.17 5.75 -19.26
C ALA A 588 -12.34 6.13 -18.03
N ARG A 589 -12.97 6.83 -17.08
CA ARG A 589 -12.39 7.15 -15.79
C ARG A 589 -12.63 5.97 -14.84
N PHE A 590 -11.55 5.29 -14.49
CA PHE A 590 -11.60 4.17 -13.57
C PHE A 590 -11.46 4.63 -12.12
N ALA A 591 -12.22 4.00 -11.22
CA ALA A 591 -12.07 4.16 -9.78
C ALA A 591 -12.02 2.79 -9.09
N HIS A 592 -11.09 2.63 -8.19
CA HIS A 592 -10.96 1.43 -7.37
C HIS A 592 -11.60 1.66 -6.00
N ILE A 593 -12.43 0.71 -5.55
CA ILE A 593 -12.89 0.63 -4.18
C ILE A 593 -12.12 -0.49 -3.50
N PRO A 594 -11.20 -0.19 -2.62
CA PRO A 594 -10.32 -1.12 -1.97
C PRO A 594 -11.00 -1.76 -0.76
N GLU A 595 -12.14 -2.38 -1.01
CA GLU A 595 -12.89 -3.25 -0.10
C GLU A 595 -13.28 -4.51 -0.86
N VAL A 596 -13.33 -5.64 -0.17
CA VAL A 596 -13.88 -6.87 -0.74
C VAL A 596 -15.39 -6.73 -0.82
N LEU A 597 -15.88 -6.51 -2.04
CA LEU A 597 -17.33 -6.32 -2.30
C LEU A 597 -17.95 -7.45 -3.11
N TYR A 598 -17.13 -8.40 -3.57
CA TYR A 598 -17.55 -9.53 -4.39
C TYR A 598 -16.93 -10.83 -3.85
N HIS A 599 -17.73 -11.89 -3.83
CA HIS A 599 -17.36 -13.21 -3.34
C HIS A 599 -17.51 -14.23 -4.45
N TRP A 600 -16.40 -14.71 -5.01
CA TRP A 600 -16.38 -15.67 -6.11
C TRP A 600 -16.42 -17.12 -5.58
N ARG A 601 -17.48 -17.84 -5.92
CA ARG A 601 -17.70 -19.22 -5.45
C ARG A 601 -16.81 -20.23 -6.18
N MET A 602 -16.08 -21.03 -5.41
CA MET A 602 -15.30 -22.15 -5.93
C MET A 602 -16.16 -23.42 -5.92
N HIS A 603 -16.33 -24.00 -7.10
CA HIS A 603 -16.92 -25.33 -7.27
C HIS A 603 -16.35 -26.03 -8.49
N ALA A 604 -16.59 -27.35 -8.61
CA ALA A 604 -15.93 -28.19 -9.65
C ALA A 604 -16.17 -27.74 -11.11
N ALA A 605 -17.23 -27.02 -11.39
CA ALA A 605 -17.53 -26.46 -12.72
C ALA A 605 -17.11 -25.00 -12.89
N SER A 606 -16.60 -24.35 -11.82
CA SER A 606 -16.15 -22.96 -11.84
C SER A 606 -14.82 -22.81 -12.58
N THR A 607 -14.67 -21.70 -13.32
CA THR A 607 -13.39 -21.31 -13.94
C THR A 607 -12.29 -21.10 -12.89
N ALA A 608 -12.69 -20.80 -11.65
CA ALA A 608 -11.79 -20.64 -10.53
C ALA A 608 -11.02 -21.92 -10.13
N SER A 609 -11.56 -23.10 -10.45
CA SER A 609 -10.98 -24.38 -10.05
C SER A 609 -10.01 -24.99 -11.05
N SER A 610 -10.06 -24.60 -12.34
CA SER A 610 -9.19 -25.17 -13.38
C SER A 610 -8.99 -24.17 -14.55
N PRO A 611 -8.06 -23.20 -14.41
CA PRO A 611 -7.74 -22.24 -15.48
C PRO A 611 -7.27 -22.89 -16.77
N GLU A 612 -6.64 -24.06 -16.67
CA GLU A 612 -6.09 -24.82 -17.80
C GLU A 612 -7.15 -25.50 -18.66
N SER A 613 -8.40 -25.60 -18.19
CA SER A 613 -9.48 -26.31 -18.88
C SER A 613 -10.10 -25.53 -20.05
N LYS A 614 -9.76 -24.25 -20.23
CA LYS A 614 -10.38 -23.40 -21.26
C LYS A 614 -9.34 -22.65 -22.13
N PRO A 615 -8.62 -23.35 -23.03
CA PRO A 615 -7.62 -22.70 -23.90
C PRO A 615 -8.21 -21.60 -24.78
N TYR A 616 -9.47 -21.71 -25.18
CA TYR A 616 -10.17 -20.72 -25.99
C TYR A 616 -10.32 -19.37 -25.26
N ALA A 617 -10.47 -19.40 -23.92
CA ALA A 617 -10.61 -18.20 -23.12
C ALA A 617 -9.27 -17.44 -23.03
N HIS A 618 -8.16 -18.17 -22.89
CA HIS A 618 -6.82 -17.58 -22.94
C HIS A 618 -6.58 -16.88 -24.28
N GLU A 619 -6.89 -17.56 -25.39
CA GLU A 619 -6.71 -16.98 -26.72
C GLU A 619 -7.63 -15.77 -26.95
N ALA A 620 -8.87 -15.80 -26.47
CA ALA A 620 -9.79 -14.65 -26.55
C ALA A 620 -9.24 -13.43 -25.81
N GLY A 621 -8.67 -13.61 -24.62
CA GLY A 621 -8.02 -12.53 -23.88
C GLY A 621 -6.77 -12.00 -24.57
N LYS A 622 -5.92 -12.88 -25.11
CA LYS A 622 -4.75 -12.49 -25.91
C LYS A 622 -5.16 -11.62 -27.11
N GLN A 623 -6.22 -11.98 -27.81
CA GLN A 623 -6.76 -11.21 -28.92
C GLN A 623 -7.38 -9.88 -28.48
N ALA A 624 -8.01 -9.83 -27.31
CA ALA A 624 -8.53 -8.58 -26.73
C ALA A 624 -7.39 -7.59 -26.45
N VAL A 625 -6.30 -8.04 -25.84
CA VAL A 625 -5.09 -7.25 -25.61
C VAL A 625 -4.48 -6.78 -26.93
N ALA A 626 -4.36 -7.68 -27.90
CA ALA A 626 -3.81 -7.34 -29.22
C ALA A 626 -4.65 -6.27 -29.94
N ARG A 627 -5.98 -6.39 -29.91
CA ARG A 627 -6.90 -5.38 -30.46
C ARG A 627 -6.72 -4.03 -29.80
N HIS A 628 -6.69 -4.03 -28.46
CA HIS A 628 -6.49 -2.80 -27.68
C HIS A 628 -5.18 -2.10 -28.03
N LEU A 629 -4.06 -2.83 -28.00
CA LEU A 629 -2.74 -2.27 -28.24
C LEU A 629 -2.54 -1.85 -29.70
N SER A 630 -3.11 -2.59 -30.65
CA SER A 630 -3.12 -2.18 -32.07
C SER A 630 -3.86 -0.87 -32.28
N ALA A 631 -4.95 -0.64 -31.57
CA ALA A 631 -5.71 0.59 -31.66
C ALA A 631 -5.00 1.76 -30.97
N ARG A 632 -4.38 1.52 -29.81
CA ARG A 632 -3.73 2.57 -28.99
C ARG A 632 -2.34 2.93 -29.52
N TYR A 633 -1.55 1.95 -29.95
CA TYR A 633 -0.13 2.08 -30.33
C TYR A 633 0.14 1.50 -31.72
N ALA A 634 -0.70 1.84 -32.71
CA ALA A 634 -0.65 1.25 -34.06
C ALA A 634 0.74 1.17 -34.69
N ALA A 635 1.58 2.21 -34.51
CA ALA A 635 2.94 2.26 -35.04
C ALA A 635 3.94 1.43 -34.20
N GLN A 636 3.75 1.40 -32.89
CA GLN A 636 4.68 0.77 -31.94
C GLN A 636 4.34 -0.69 -31.66
N PHE A 637 3.06 -1.07 -31.70
CA PHE A 637 2.63 -2.42 -31.34
C PHE A 637 3.16 -3.46 -32.34
N ASP A 638 3.70 -4.57 -31.83
CA ASP A 638 4.16 -5.70 -32.63
C ASP A 638 3.23 -6.90 -32.50
N ARG A 639 3.17 -7.50 -31.34
CA ARG A 639 2.37 -8.69 -31.03
C ARG A 639 2.15 -8.87 -29.53
N VAL A 640 1.40 -9.91 -29.17
CA VAL A 640 1.26 -10.39 -27.80
C VAL A 640 1.82 -11.81 -27.72
N ASP A 641 2.83 -12.01 -26.88
CA ASP A 641 3.39 -13.34 -26.60
C ASP A 641 2.66 -13.96 -25.39
N ASP A 642 2.70 -15.30 -25.29
CA ASP A 642 2.26 -16.02 -24.11
C ASP A 642 3.34 -15.95 -23.04
N SER A 643 2.93 -16.01 -21.76
CA SER A 643 3.83 -16.22 -20.63
C SER A 643 3.79 -17.69 -20.19
N ASP A 644 4.59 -18.03 -19.19
CA ASP A 644 4.55 -19.37 -18.54
C ASP A 644 3.23 -19.60 -17.76
N TYR A 645 2.36 -18.61 -17.67
CA TYR A 645 1.12 -18.65 -16.91
C TYR A 645 -0.09 -18.41 -17.82
N THR A 646 -1.11 -19.24 -17.68
CA THR A 646 -2.39 -19.07 -18.38
C THR A 646 -3.06 -17.77 -17.95
N PHE A 647 -3.64 -17.03 -18.88
CA PHE A 647 -4.24 -15.71 -18.73
C PHE A 647 -3.27 -14.58 -18.35
N VAL A 648 -1.96 -14.82 -18.50
CA VAL A 648 -0.94 -13.79 -18.39
C VAL A 648 -0.27 -13.59 -19.74
N TYR A 649 -0.27 -12.37 -20.22
CA TYR A 649 0.15 -12.00 -21.57
C TYR A 649 1.39 -11.11 -21.53
N GLN A 650 2.22 -11.20 -22.58
CA GLN A 650 3.42 -10.40 -22.72
C GLN A 650 3.35 -9.53 -23.98
N PRO A 651 2.84 -8.29 -23.90
CA PRO A 651 2.87 -7.36 -25.03
C PRO A 651 4.31 -7.08 -25.51
N ARG A 652 4.47 -7.02 -26.83
CA ARG A 652 5.73 -6.71 -27.49
C ARG A 652 5.56 -5.48 -28.36
N PHE A 653 6.57 -4.63 -28.34
CA PHE A 653 6.56 -3.40 -29.09
C PHE A 653 7.77 -3.31 -30.02
N ARG A 654 7.59 -2.65 -31.17
CA ARG A 654 8.66 -2.47 -32.17
C ARG A 654 9.71 -1.51 -31.68
N ILE A 655 10.96 -1.91 -31.85
CA ILE A 655 12.11 -1.02 -31.64
C ILE A 655 12.63 -0.63 -33.03
N PRO A 656 12.72 0.66 -33.39
CA PRO A 656 13.36 1.08 -34.63
C PRO A 656 14.79 0.52 -34.72
N ALA A 657 15.19 0.11 -35.92
CA ALA A 657 16.48 -0.59 -36.13
C ALA A 657 17.71 0.28 -35.80
N ASP A 658 17.57 1.59 -35.85
CA ASP A 658 18.59 2.58 -35.53
C ASP A 658 18.62 2.99 -34.06
N THR A 659 17.81 2.38 -33.22
CA THR A 659 17.75 2.68 -31.77
C THR A 659 19.04 2.22 -31.08
N LEU A 660 19.77 3.17 -30.47
CA LEU A 660 20.94 2.93 -29.65
C LEU A 660 20.59 3.16 -28.18
N ALA A 661 21.01 2.30 -27.29
CA ALA A 661 20.95 2.51 -25.85
C ALA A 661 22.29 2.96 -25.28
N SER A 662 22.30 3.97 -24.41
CA SER A 662 23.47 4.38 -23.64
C SER A 662 23.31 3.91 -22.18
N ILE A 663 24.18 3.00 -21.77
CA ILE A 663 24.23 2.46 -20.40
C ILE A 663 25.24 3.29 -19.60
N ILE A 664 24.77 4.00 -18.59
CA ILE A 664 25.53 4.96 -17.79
C ILE A 664 25.81 4.32 -16.43
N ILE A 665 27.08 4.14 -16.09
CA ILE A 665 27.53 3.44 -14.88
C ILE A 665 28.45 4.33 -14.07
N PRO A 666 27.98 5.04 -13.04
CA PRO A 666 28.84 5.72 -12.08
C PRO A 666 29.67 4.73 -11.30
N THR A 667 30.97 5.00 -11.13
CA THR A 667 31.85 4.15 -10.34
C THR A 667 32.87 4.97 -9.56
N LYS A 668 33.36 4.41 -8.48
CA LYS A 668 34.54 4.86 -7.76
C LYS A 668 35.20 3.64 -7.14
N ASP A 669 36.45 3.35 -7.60
CA ASP A 669 37.15 2.13 -7.17
C ASP A 669 36.31 0.85 -7.44
N LYS A 670 36.55 -0.28 -6.73
CA LYS A 670 35.77 -1.53 -6.87
C LYS A 670 35.81 -2.12 -8.28
N ALA A 671 37.06 -2.35 -8.78
CA ALA A 671 37.30 -2.89 -10.12
C ALA A 671 36.58 -4.21 -10.39
N ASP A 672 36.51 -5.08 -9.40
CA ASP A 672 35.86 -6.41 -9.45
C ASP A 672 34.36 -6.34 -9.74
N LEU A 673 33.65 -5.44 -9.05
CA LEU A 673 32.21 -5.23 -9.27
C LEU A 673 31.94 -4.64 -10.65
N LEU A 674 32.69 -3.61 -11.03
CA LEU A 674 32.53 -2.97 -12.34
C LEU A 674 32.81 -3.96 -13.49
N GLU A 675 33.87 -4.78 -13.36
CA GLU A 675 34.24 -5.77 -14.38
C GLU A 675 33.15 -6.85 -14.49
N ALA A 676 32.64 -7.38 -13.38
CA ALA A 676 31.54 -8.33 -13.37
C ALA A 676 30.26 -7.75 -14.01
N CYS A 677 29.91 -6.51 -13.67
CA CYS A 677 28.79 -5.80 -14.24
C CYS A 677 28.90 -5.71 -15.78
N ILE A 678 30.01 -5.17 -16.29
CA ILE A 678 30.21 -4.98 -17.73
C ILE A 678 30.31 -6.33 -18.48
N GLN A 679 30.99 -7.32 -17.91
CA GLN A 679 31.02 -8.66 -18.48
C GLN A 679 29.62 -9.30 -18.56
N SER A 680 28.77 -9.11 -17.54
CA SER A 680 27.39 -9.59 -17.57
C SER A 680 26.58 -8.91 -18.68
N ILE A 681 26.75 -7.59 -18.87
CA ILE A 681 26.14 -6.85 -19.98
C ILE A 681 26.56 -7.45 -21.32
N HIS A 682 27.87 -7.62 -21.55
CA HIS A 682 28.38 -8.19 -22.81
C HIS A 682 27.89 -9.60 -23.08
N ARG A 683 27.81 -10.42 -22.02
CA ARG A 683 27.36 -11.82 -22.13
C ARG A 683 25.87 -11.97 -22.42
N HIS A 684 25.05 -11.11 -21.82
CA HIS A 684 23.62 -11.27 -21.81
C HIS A 684 22.86 -10.25 -22.68
N THR A 685 23.51 -9.23 -23.25
CA THR A 685 22.81 -8.27 -24.11
C THR A 685 22.86 -8.69 -25.57
N THR A 686 21.72 -9.08 -26.11
CA THR A 686 21.56 -9.49 -27.49
C THR A 686 20.52 -8.64 -28.21
N GLY A 687 20.54 -8.62 -29.55
CA GLY A 687 19.47 -8.11 -30.40
C GLY A 687 19.31 -6.60 -30.47
N MET A 688 20.16 -5.80 -29.80
CA MET A 688 20.07 -4.35 -29.78
C MET A 688 21.44 -3.68 -29.63
N PRO A 689 21.78 -2.61 -30.40
CA PRO A 689 23.01 -1.87 -30.24
C PRO A 689 23.03 -1.04 -28.94
N TYR A 690 24.21 -1.01 -28.28
CA TYR A 690 24.42 -0.23 -27.06
C TYR A 690 25.82 0.32 -26.95
N GLU A 691 26.00 1.40 -26.18
CA GLU A 691 27.26 1.89 -25.65
C GLU A 691 27.26 1.91 -24.13
N ILE A 692 28.42 1.82 -23.51
CA ILE A 692 28.60 1.91 -22.06
C ILE A 692 29.42 3.13 -21.71
N LEU A 693 28.90 3.98 -20.82
CA LEU A 693 29.57 5.16 -20.30
C LEU A 693 29.89 4.93 -18.82
N VAL A 694 31.15 4.64 -18.52
CA VAL A 694 31.65 4.50 -17.14
C VAL A 694 32.03 5.88 -16.63
N LEU A 695 31.35 6.38 -15.60
CA LEU A 695 31.64 7.69 -14.98
C LEU A 695 32.58 7.48 -13.78
N ASP A 696 33.85 7.74 -13.97
CA ASP A 696 34.84 7.65 -12.88
C ASP A 696 34.74 8.85 -11.94
N ASN A 697 34.24 8.62 -10.73
CA ASN A 697 34.12 9.64 -9.68
C ASN A 697 35.42 9.81 -8.85
N GLY A 698 36.57 9.75 -9.50
CA GLY A 698 37.89 9.93 -8.89
C GLY A 698 38.39 8.67 -8.20
N SER A 699 38.46 7.56 -8.93
CA SER A 699 39.09 6.31 -8.47
C SER A 699 40.57 6.50 -8.20
N THR A 700 41.09 5.83 -7.19
CA THR A 700 42.48 5.92 -6.72
C THR A 700 43.21 4.58 -6.70
N GLU A 701 42.45 3.47 -6.79
CA GLU A 701 43.04 2.12 -6.76
C GLU A 701 43.70 1.77 -8.09
N PRO A 702 44.97 1.31 -8.09
CA PRO A 702 45.66 0.91 -9.32
C PRO A 702 44.92 -0.21 -10.09
N ALA A 703 44.25 -1.12 -9.38
CA ALA A 703 43.44 -2.18 -9.97
C ALA A 703 42.27 -1.61 -10.80
N THR A 704 41.66 -0.50 -10.36
CA THR A 704 40.56 0.16 -11.05
C THR A 704 41.04 0.83 -12.32
N HIS A 705 42.21 1.50 -12.29
CA HIS A 705 42.80 2.08 -13.50
C HIS A 705 43.19 1.02 -14.53
N ALA A 706 43.80 -0.10 -14.09
CA ALA A 706 44.07 -1.23 -14.97
C ALA A 706 42.76 -1.87 -15.53
N CYS A 707 41.69 -1.89 -14.77
CA CYS A 707 40.37 -2.31 -15.24
C CYS A 707 39.88 -1.36 -16.35
N PHE A 708 39.99 -0.04 -16.17
CA PHE A 708 39.57 0.94 -17.18
C PHE A 708 40.37 0.76 -18.50
N GLU A 709 41.67 0.51 -18.43
CA GLU A 709 42.50 0.22 -19.60
C GLU A 709 42.02 -1.02 -20.36
N ARG A 710 41.66 -2.10 -19.66
CA ARG A 710 41.08 -3.29 -20.29
C ARG A 710 39.73 -3.03 -20.91
N LEU A 711 38.85 -2.38 -20.19
CA LEU A 711 37.47 -2.13 -20.62
C LEU A 711 37.41 -1.25 -21.88
N THR A 712 38.30 -0.27 -22.01
CA THR A 712 38.38 0.64 -23.18
C THR A 712 38.92 -0.03 -24.44
N GLN A 713 39.38 -1.28 -24.39
CA GLN A 713 39.66 -2.06 -25.59
C GLN A 713 38.41 -2.39 -26.39
N ASP A 714 37.25 -2.42 -25.74
CA ASP A 714 35.97 -2.52 -26.43
C ASP A 714 35.46 -1.13 -26.84
N ALA A 715 35.30 -0.93 -28.15
CA ALA A 715 34.87 0.34 -28.73
C ALA A 715 33.50 0.82 -28.24
N ARG A 716 32.71 -0.07 -27.64
CA ARG A 716 31.42 0.26 -27.02
C ARG A 716 31.56 0.90 -25.65
N VAL A 717 32.71 0.78 -25.00
CA VAL A 717 32.96 1.28 -23.64
C VAL A 717 33.77 2.56 -23.65
N ARG A 718 33.26 3.57 -22.98
CA ARG A 718 34.00 4.85 -22.78
C ARG A 718 34.09 5.13 -21.28
N VAL A 719 35.30 5.39 -20.78
CA VAL A 719 35.50 5.84 -19.40
C VAL A 719 35.62 7.37 -19.42
N LEU A 720 34.77 8.03 -18.64
CA LEU A 720 34.66 9.47 -18.58
C LEU A 720 35.00 9.97 -17.17
N PRO A 721 35.98 10.89 -17.01
CA PRO A 721 36.31 11.46 -15.72
C PRO A 721 35.14 12.36 -15.22
N ALA A 722 34.74 12.15 -13.99
CA ALA A 722 33.66 12.90 -13.33
C ALA A 722 34.03 13.16 -11.86
N HIS A 723 35.19 13.80 -11.65
CA HIS A 723 35.79 14.06 -10.33
C HIS A 723 35.00 15.17 -9.59
N ILE A 724 33.87 14.82 -9.00
CA ILE A 724 32.99 15.72 -8.22
C ILE A 724 32.74 15.13 -6.83
N PRO A 725 32.36 15.92 -5.81
CA PRO A 725 31.78 15.37 -4.61
C PRO A 725 30.65 14.41 -4.97
N PHE A 726 30.58 13.25 -4.30
CA PHE A 726 29.62 12.22 -4.67
C PHE A 726 28.19 12.77 -4.70
N ASN A 727 27.59 12.71 -5.85
CA ASN A 727 26.17 13.00 -6.07
C ASN A 727 25.70 12.15 -7.25
N TRP A 728 24.90 11.16 -6.97
CA TRP A 728 24.44 10.16 -7.94
C TRP A 728 23.74 10.82 -9.14
N SER A 729 22.80 11.73 -8.87
CA SER A 729 22.04 12.43 -9.91
C SER A 729 22.94 13.28 -10.80
N ARG A 730 23.93 13.99 -10.21
CA ARG A 730 24.87 14.82 -10.96
C ARG A 730 25.80 13.99 -11.84
N LEU A 731 26.28 12.85 -11.34
CA LEU A 731 27.08 11.90 -12.11
C LEU A 731 26.29 11.39 -13.32
N ASN A 732 25.08 10.93 -13.11
CA ASN A 732 24.22 10.45 -14.20
C ASN A 732 23.87 11.56 -15.20
N ASN A 733 23.70 12.81 -14.78
CA ASN A 733 23.49 13.95 -15.68
C ASN A 733 24.73 14.24 -16.54
N ILE A 734 25.94 14.06 -15.99
CA ILE A 734 27.20 14.15 -16.78
C ILE A 734 27.18 13.04 -17.84
N GLY A 735 26.86 11.79 -17.45
CA GLY A 735 26.77 10.67 -18.39
C GLY A 735 25.72 10.92 -19.48
N ARG A 736 24.54 11.39 -19.11
CA ARG A 736 23.49 11.77 -20.05
C ARG A 736 23.97 12.77 -21.10
N SER A 737 24.74 13.78 -20.70
CA SER A 737 25.27 14.80 -21.64
C SER A 737 26.24 14.26 -22.66
N GLN A 738 26.85 13.10 -22.42
CA GLN A 738 27.82 12.40 -23.27
C GLN A 738 27.23 11.19 -24.00
N ALA A 739 25.98 10.83 -23.68
CA ALA A 739 25.24 9.72 -24.29
C ALA A 739 24.88 10.03 -25.73
N ARG A 740 24.97 9.02 -26.60
CA ARG A 740 24.61 9.07 -28.03
C ARG A 740 23.29 8.37 -28.32
N GLY A 741 22.86 7.50 -27.40
CA GLY A 741 21.64 6.70 -27.53
C GLY A 741 20.38 7.50 -27.26
N GLN A 742 19.31 7.09 -27.94
CA GLN A 742 17.96 7.62 -27.73
C GLN A 742 17.35 7.13 -26.40
N VAL A 743 17.80 5.95 -25.92
CA VAL A 743 17.38 5.36 -24.65
C VAL A 743 18.55 5.41 -23.67
N LEU A 744 18.28 5.88 -22.46
CA LEU A 744 19.27 5.98 -21.39
C LEU A 744 18.99 4.92 -20.34
N VAL A 745 20.00 4.15 -19.97
CA VAL A 745 19.94 3.18 -18.88
C VAL A 745 20.87 3.64 -17.76
N PHE A 746 20.33 3.94 -16.59
CA PHE A 746 21.09 4.27 -15.40
C PHE A 746 21.32 2.99 -14.60
N LEU A 747 22.56 2.52 -14.53
CA LEU A 747 22.91 1.24 -13.93
C LEU A 747 23.98 1.41 -12.85
N ASN A 748 23.80 0.78 -11.71
CA ASN A 748 24.84 0.72 -10.69
C ASN A 748 25.96 -0.26 -11.10
N ASN A 749 27.15 -0.02 -10.62
CA ASN A 749 28.33 -0.84 -10.94
C ASN A 749 28.36 -2.21 -10.23
N ASP A 750 27.43 -2.47 -9.30
CA ASP A 750 27.28 -3.70 -8.53
C ASP A 750 26.11 -4.58 -9.02
N THR A 751 25.61 -4.31 -10.22
CA THR A 751 24.49 -5.03 -10.83
C THR A 751 25.00 -6.03 -11.87
N GLU A 752 24.45 -7.25 -11.85
CA GLU A 752 24.71 -8.25 -12.88
C GLU A 752 23.46 -8.54 -13.70
N VAL A 753 23.60 -8.53 -15.03
CA VAL A 753 22.52 -8.87 -15.96
C VAL A 753 22.33 -10.38 -16.01
N ILE A 754 21.07 -10.81 -15.89
CA ILE A 754 20.69 -12.24 -15.90
C ILE A 754 20.00 -12.61 -17.22
N THR A 755 19.06 -11.80 -17.68
CA THR A 755 18.16 -12.13 -18.80
C THR A 755 18.73 -11.63 -20.14
N PRO A 756 18.82 -12.46 -21.20
CA PRO A 756 19.47 -12.06 -22.46
C PRO A 756 18.80 -10.91 -23.21
N ASP A 757 17.49 -10.77 -23.11
CA ASP A 757 16.70 -9.74 -23.80
C ASP A 757 16.32 -8.55 -22.91
N TRP A 758 16.98 -8.39 -21.76
CA TRP A 758 16.65 -7.36 -20.77
C TRP A 758 16.59 -5.95 -21.35
N LEU A 759 17.62 -5.57 -22.13
CA LEU A 759 17.70 -4.22 -22.70
C LEU A 759 16.60 -4.00 -23.75
N GLN A 760 16.31 -5.00 -24.54
CA GLN A 760 15.26 -4.97 -25.54
C GLN A 760 13.90 -4.81 -24.85
N ARG A 761 13.62 -5.60 -23.80
CA ARG A 761 12.36 -5.52 -23.03
C ARG A 761 12.14 -4.15 -22.42
N LEU A 762 13.16 -3.57 -21.80
CA LEU A 762 13.07 -2.23 -21.23
C LEU A 762 12.84 -1.17 -22.32
N THR A 763 13.55 -1.29 -23.45
CA THR A 763 13.45 -0.33 -24.55
C THR A 763 12.08 -0.36 -25.22
N GLU A 764 11.47 -1.53 -25.43
CA GLU A 764 10.13 -1.68 -25.98
C GLU A 764 9.11 -0.77 -25.29
N TYR A 765 9.12 -0.79 -23.94
CA TYR A 765 8.21 0.03 -23.14
C TYR A 765 8.68 1.49 -23.03
N ALA A 766 9.99 1.74 -22.94
CA ALA A 766 10.53 3.09 -22.80
C ALA A 766 10.29 3.99 -24.03
N LEU A 767 10.04 3.37 -25.19
CA LEU A 767 9.74 4.09 -26.42
C LEU A 767 8.23 4.40 -26.60
N LEU A 768 7.37 3.94 -25.69
CA LEU A 768 5.96 4.31 -25.72
C LEU A 768 5.79 5.78 -25.33
N PRO A 769 4.91 6.53 -26.03
CA PRO A 769 4.83 7.99 -25.87
C PRO A 769 4.36 8.48 -24.49
N ASP A 770 3.70 7.62 -23.75
CA ASP A 770 3.15 7.90 -22.40
C ASP A 770 3.93 7.19 -21.27
N VAL A 771 5.10 6.63 -21.59
CA VAL A 771 6.02 6.02 -20.63
C VAL A 771 7.25 6.88 -20.43
N ALA A 772 7.49 7.35 -19.22
CA ALA A 772 8.65 8.17 -18.88
C ALA A 772 9.89 7.35 -18.50
N THR A 773 9.68 6.28 -17.73
CA THR A 773 10.74 5.40 -17.22
C THR A 773 10.25 3.97 -17.11
N VAL A 774 11.17 3.02 -17.24
CA VAL A 774 10.91 1.59 -17.05
C VAL A 774 11.99 1.04 -16.13
N GLY A 775 11.60 0.32 -15.10
CA GLY A 775 12.53 -0.37 -14.18
C GLY A 775 12.44 -1.88 -14.34
N PRO A 776 13.56 -2.61 -14.27
CA PRO A 776 13.58 -4.06 -14.32
C PRO A 776 13.15 -4.68 -12.97
N LEU A 777 12.82 -5.96 -12.99
CA LEU A 777 12.82 -6.78 -11.80
C LEU A 777 14.28 -6.99 -11.33
N LEU A 778 14.58 -6.66 -10.08
CA LEU A 778 15.90 -6.88 -9.47
C LEU A 778 15.79 -7.97 -8.40
N LEU A 779 16.82 -8.80 -8.34
CA LEU A 779 16.95 -9.87 -7.36
C LEU A 779 18.17 -9.64 -6.46
N TYR A 780 18.06 -10.09 -5.22
CA TYR A 780 19.20 -10.29 -4.35
C TYR A 780 20.03 -11.51 -4.78
N PRO A 781 21.29 -11.67 -4.33
CA PRO A 781 22.11 -12.84 -4.67
C PRO A 781 21.50 -14.19 -4.28
N ASP A 782 20.57 -14.22 -3.33
CA ASP A 782 19.81 -15.41 -2.92
C ASP A 782 18.56 -15.66 -3.77
N HIS A 783 18.41 -14.95 -4.89
CA HIS A 783 17.26 -14.96 -5.81
C HIS A 783 15.93 -14.52 -5.20
N THR A 784 15.92 -13.88 -4.05
CA THR A 784 14.75 -13.17 -3.57
C THR A 784 14.60 -11.81 -4.27
N ILE A 785 13.37 -11.27 -4.32
CA ILE A 785 13.09 -10.02 -5.02
C ILE A 785 13.67 -8.85 -4.23
N GLN A 786 14.53 -8.06 -4.86
CA GLN A 786 15.00 -6.77 -4.35
C GLN A 786 14.05 -5.65 -4.74
N HIS A 787 13.64 -5.62 -6.01
CA HIS A 787 12.82 -4.56 -6.58
C HIS A 787 11.87 -5.11 -7.66
N ALA A 788 10.60 -4.80 -7.52
CA ALA A 788 9.56 -5.02 -8.53
C ALA A 788 8.65 -3.78 -8.64
N GLY A 789 9.24 -2.60 -8.47
CA GLY A 789 8.56 -1.31 -8.41
C GLY A 789 8.44 -0.76 -6.99
N VAL A 790 8.27 0.55 -6.88
CA VAL A 790 8.11 1.29 -5.63
C VAL A 790 6.70 1.83 -5.54
N VAL A 791 6.06 1.63 -4.38
CA VAL A 791 4.72 2.16 -4.09
C VAL A 791 4.81 3.17 -2.95
N VAL A 792 4.37 4.39 -3.21
CA VAL A 792 4.29 5.45 -2.19
C VAL A 792 3.17 5.13 -1.20
N GLY A 793 3.46 5.33 0.09
CA GLY A 793 2.55 5.00 1.20
C GLY A 793 2.73 3.59 1.74
N MET A 794 3.46 2.71 1.06
CA MET A 794 3.83 1.39 1.53
C MET A 794 4.84 1.52 2.68
N GLY A 795 4.61 0.83 3.80
CA GLY A 795 5.45 0.96 4.99
C GLY A 795 5.43 2.33 5.67
N GLY A 796 4.52 3.24 5.26
CA GLY A 796 4.41 4.60 5.80
C GLY A 796 5.21 5.66 5.03
N TRP A 797 6.06 5.23 4.06
CA TRP A 797 6.91 6.11 3.23
C TRP A 797 6.77 5.77 1.75
N ALA A 798 7.64 4.92 1.29
CA ALA A 798 7.63 4.25 0.00
C ALA A 798 8.50 3.00 0.15
N ASP A 799 8.06 1.86 -0.37
CA ASP A 799 8.85 0.63 -0.31
C ASP A 799 8.65 -0.19 -1.58
N HIS A 800 9.53 -1.17 -1.76
CA HIS A 800 9.52 -2.06 -2.91
C HIS A 800 8.41 -3.11 -2.78
N VAL A 801 7.68 -3.32 -3.87
CA VAL A 801 6.69 -4.39 -3.96
C VAL A 801 7.41 -5.74 -3.95
N PHE A 802 6.90 -6.70 -3.20
CA PHE A 802 7.42 -8.08 -3.09
C PHE A 802 8.86 -8.21 -2.56
N LYS A 803 9.42 -7.19 -1.93
CA LYS A 803 10.78 -7.19 -1.39
C LYS A 803 11.03 -8.40 -0.48
N SER A 804 12.14 -9.09 -0.72
CA SER A 804 12.57 -10.31 -0.02
C SER A 804 11.63 -11.52 -0.18
N GLU A 805 10.69 -11.48 -1.13
CA GLU A 805 9.88 -12.64 -1.48
C GLU A 805 10.62 -13.51 -2.51
N PRO A 806 10.54 -14.85 -2.43
CA PRO A 806 11.10 -15.74 -3.45
C PRO A 806 10.42 -15.54 -4.80
N LEU A 807 11.18 -15.49 -5.88
CA LEU A 807 10.67 -15.33 -7.23
C LEU A 807 9.65 -16.41 -7.64
N GLN A 808 9.75 -17.62 -7.08
CA GLN A 808 8.98 -18.81 -7.46
C GLN A 808 7.74 -19.08 -6.60
N HIS A 809 7.41 -18.24 -5.60
CA HIS A 809 6.44 -18.59 -4.55
C HIS A 809 5.12 -17.80 -4.61
N TYR A 810 4.69 -17.34 -5.79
CA TYR A 810 3.32 -16.84 -5.93
C TYR A 810 2.37 -17.99 -6.29
N PRO A 811 1.47 -18.40 -5.39
CA PRO A 811 0.53 -19.50 -5.65
C PRO A 811 -0.53 -19.13 -6.70
N THR A 812 -0.62 -17.86 -7.09
CA THR A 812 -1.47 -17.40 -8.18
C THR A 812 -0.72 -16.40 -9.06
N PRO A 813 -0.87 -16.45 -10.38
CA PRO A 813 -0.24 -15.50 -11.29
C PRO A 813 -0.85 -14.08 -11.19
N PHE A 814 -1.92 -13.91 -10.43
CA PHE A 814 -2.60 -12.62 -10.28
C PHE A 814 -1.75 -11.62 -9.50
N ILE A 815 -1.44 -10.50 -10.14
CA ILE A 815 -0.68 -9.39 -9.57
C ILE A 815 0.70 -9.83 -9.07
N SER A 816 1.31 -10.80 -9.77
CA SER A 816 2.63 -11.34 -9.42
C SER A 816 3.76 -10.42 -9.86
N SER A 817 5.00 -10.77 -9.48
CA SER A 817 6.23 -10.14 -9.99
C SER A 817 6.49 -10.41 -11.49
N ALA A 818 5.72 -11.31 -12.11
CA ALA A 818 5.90 -11.73 -13.49
C ALA A 818 5.25 -10.77 -14.51
N VAL A 819 4.54 -9.73 -14.08
CA VAL A 819 3.79 -8.81 -14.95
C VAL A 819 4.23 -7.36 -14.78
N PRO A 820 4.30 -6.57 -15.87
CA PRO A 820 4.50 -5.13 -15.82
C PRO A 820 3.35 -4.44 -15.07
N ARG A 821 3.66 -3.34 -14.41
CA ARG A 821 2.67 -2.52 -13.71
C ARG A 821 3.08 -1.06 -13.65
N ASN A 822 2.13 -0.18 -13.44
CA ASN A 822 2.40 1.23 -13.19
C ASN A 822 2.82 1.42 -11.72
N VAL A 823 4.09 1.76 -11.53
CA VAL A 823 4.71 2.03 -10.23
C VAL A 823 5.78 3.09 -10.42
N LEU A 824 6.36 3.60 -9.34
CA LEU A 824 7.59 4.37 -9.46
C LEU A 824 8.75 3.42 -9.78
N ALA A 825 9.51 3.73 -10.83
CA ALA A 825 10.77 3.04 -11.11
C ALA A 825 11.87 3.54 -10.17
N ASN A 826 12.74 2.61 -9.75
CA ASN A 826 13.90 2.96 -8.92
C ASN A 826 15.07 3.37 -9.78
#